data_a3825feee2ad82bad647f468ebfc9728
#
_entry.id   a3825feee2ad82bad647f468ebfc9728
#
_cell.length_a   1.000
_cell.length_b   1.000
_cell.length_c   1.000
_cell.angle_alpha   90.00
_cell.angle_beta   90.00
_cell.angle_gamma   90.00
#
_symmetry.space_group_name_H-M   'P 1'
#
loop_
_entity.id
_entity.type
_entity.pdbx_description
1 polymer ?
#
loop_
_entity_poly.entity_id
_entity_poly.type
_entity_poly.pdbx_seq_one_letter_code
_entity_poly.pdbx_strand_id
1 'polypeptide(L)'
;MKAQHLVCGILVGICFAFGVGCALAAPKVEQTPLTQVDEKLLARYDAMLTALRAEIVKLLPKLDEGKIKALQKARDAVKEAEANLKAVQKSLDKIQEAKALVEHAKNKWIAEAERGIAQAEEALKKATTEAEREAARKELEKWQKNKEEGLKALKERQEAYDKLKADEPKLLKAYQEAQKALEQAKANELLAAKAILSEIEPFLASDKIDEKLVEAAVLAHATPRGLAEFAQQGKEQEELIEKLLSDTALMKQMLEAGGAKFGKYGKAMEIYTAIQKASPRAREEGMFQRLALAVALEHAVPIEQRNAEIETNAPTFVDPVKRYLHYEKAYLDGELDPAFKDFSVWEYRMVVNSEAPDHILAWARQMLRNYRPDFVYNPDYVWRYVMIVRTDVRYGSQDVKYDFPVLNFFQNIPKDGGVCGRRAFFGRFVLKAFGIPTWGVTQPAHAALSHWTPKGWVINLGAGWERSWWDKDEAPRSGTDFLLETQARKHSKDYLKVLRAQWVSRILGEEAYNDRKGVEGGIWSRLAHYLTVILASKEVALGPAGQEFAEANEPEGKHEVQQVNLPETEEKPFINSFGTIVVPAAIFSNASGPCIVMKSFLGGKQIHCSGGFSAEYVVEVPRAGKYAFYARVVTLQEGQKFLISVNDDKTAMEVPVPYTAGMWQLTLPVQLSLKQGKNLIRLTLKEGSRGVSMKDFMLVPTE
;
A
#
# COMPACT_ATOMS: atom_id res chain seq x y z
N MET A 1 -27.01 -5.84 -13.43
CA MET A 1 -26.16 -5.31 -12.38
C MET A 1 -24.77 -4.94 -12.92
N LYS A 2 -24.68 -4.12 -13.99
CA LYS A 2 -23.42 -3.67 -14.61
C LYS A 2 -23.44 -2.19 -15.03
N ALA A 3 -24.34 -1.41 -14.51
CA ALA A 3 -24.52 0.01 -14.92
C ALA A 3 -24.19 1.05 -13.82
N GLN A 4 -23.64 0.63 -12.67
CA GLN A 4 -23.40 1.56 -11.55
C GLN A 4 -21.94 2.04 -11.41
N HIS A 5 -21.02 1.58 -12.24
CA HIS A 5 -19.59 1.94 -12.10
C HIS A 5 -19.14 3.19 -12.87
N LEU A 6 -20.05 3.90 -13.54
CA LEU A 6 -19.66 5.04 -14.40
C LEU A 6 -19.87 6.44 -13.76
N VAL A 7 -20.35 6.54 -12.55
CA VAL A 7 -20.78 7.83 -11.96
C VAL A 7 -19.70 8.53 -11.10
N CYS A 8 -18.63 7.85 -10.70
CA CYS A 8 -17.63 8.43 -9.78
C CYS A 8 -16.48 9.23 -10.42
N GLY A 9 -16.38 9.29 -11.74
CA GLY A 9 -15.19 9.84 -12.42
C GLY A 9 -15.13 11.36 -12.62
N ILE A 10 -16.22 12.12 -12.41
CA ILE A 10 -16.31 13.49 -12.96
C ILE A 10 -16.35 14.60 -11.88
N LEU A 11 -16.44 14.28 -10.61
CA LEU A 11 -16.53 15.30 -9.54
C LEU A 11 -15.20 15.88 -9.06
N VAL A 12 -14.07 15.42 -9.59
CA VAL A 12 -12.72 15.80 -9.12
C VAL A 12 -12.04 16.89 -9.98
N GLY A 13 -12.64 17.30 -11.09
CA GLY A 13 -12.00 18.21 -12.08
C GLY A 13 -11.92 19.69 -11.72
N ILE A 14 -12.49 20.18 -10.62
CA ILE A 14 -12.65 21.64 -10.40
C ILE A 14 -11.86 22.17 -9.18
N CYS A 15 -11.13 21.36 -8.44
CA CYS A 15 -10.29 21.84 -7.32
C CYS A 15 -8.84 22.16 -7.69
N PHE A 16 -8.50 22.35 -8.96
CA PHE A 16 -7.14 22.70 -9.42
C PHE A 16 -6.98 24.18 -9.75
N ALA A 17 -7.15 25.05 -8.77
CA ALA A 17 -6.80 26.47 -8.93
C ALA A 17 -6.08 27.10 -7.73
N PHE A 18 -5.52 26.36 -6.80
CA PHE A 18 -4.50 26.85 -5.86
C PHE A 18 -3.67 25.65 -5.35
N GLY A 19 -2.88 25.10 -6.22
CA GLY A 19 -1.85 24.15 -5.85
C GLY A 19 -0.50 24.85 -5.93
N VAL A 20 0.05 25.26 -4.80
CA VAL A 20 1.50 25.42 -4.70
C VAL A 20 2.05 24.01 -4.90
N GLY A 21 2.51 23.76 -6.11
CA GLY A 21 3.26 22.57 -6.44
C GLY A 21 4.54 22.56 -5.63
N CYS A 22 4.59 21.81 -4.54
CA CYS A 22 5.82 21.16 -4.16
C CYS A 22 6.08 20.08 -5.22
N ALA A 23 6.53 20.50 -6.38
CA ALA A 23 7.40 19.66 -7.18
C ALA A 23 8.60 19.41 -6.26
N LEU A 24 8.63 18.24 -5.61
CA LEU A 24 9.88 17.65 -5.19
C LEU A 24 10.68 17.54 -6.49
N ALA A 25 11.60 18.52 -6.65
CA ALA A 25 12.59 18.46 -7.70
C ALA A 25 13.20 17.06 -7.58
N ALA A 26 13.06 16.26 -8.63
CA ALA A 26 13.84 15.04 -8.74
C ALA A 26 15.27 15.47 -8.41
N PRO A 27 15.98 14.75 -7.52
CA PRO A 27 17.36 15.08 -7.24
C PRO A 27 18.03 15.16 -8.62
N LYS A 28 18.65 16.31 -8.92
CA LYS A 28 19.55 16.41 -10.04
C LYS A 28 20.52 15.27 -9.83
N VAL A 29 20.42 14.26 -10.68
CA VAL A 29 21.46 13.26 -10.81
C VAL A 29 22.67 14.10 -11.21
N GLU A 30 23.52 14.43 -10.24
CA GLU A 30 24.86 14.89 -10.54
C GLU A 30 25.41 13.83 -11.47
N GLN A 31 25.66 14.21 -12.70
CA GLN A 31 26.39 13.36 -13.63
C GLN A 31 27.76 13.21 -13.01
N THR A 32 27.92 12.14 -12.25
CA THR A 32 29.25 11.71 -11.79
C THR A 32 30.09 11.61 -13.05
N PRO A 33 31.28 12.25 -13.09
CA PRO A 33 32.14 12.15 -14.26
C PRO A 33 32.29 10.67 -14.61
N LEU A 34 32.14 10.31 -15.88
CA LEU A 34 32.31 8.94 -16.34
C LEU A 34 33.66 8.44 -15.82
N THR A 35 33.63 7.56 -14.83
CA THR A 35 34.84 6.97 -14.24
C THR A 35 35.55 6.28 -15.39
N GLN A 36 36.85 6.56 -15.56
CA GLN A 36 37.65 5.88 -16.58
C GLN A 36 37.65 4.40 -16.21
N VAL A 37 37.08 3.57 -17.08
CA VAL A 37 36.93 2.14 -16.84
C VAL A 37 38.23 1.45 -17.24
N ASP A 38 38.68 0.48 -16.46
CA ASP A 38 39.81 -0.38 -16.84
C ASP A 38 39.47 -1.13 -18.14
N GLU A 39 40.21 -0.83 -19.18
CA GLU A 39 39.98 -1.36 -20.55
C GLU A 39 40.16 -2.89 -20.61
N LYS A 40 41.03 -3.47 -19.74
CA LYS A 40 41.27 -4.92 -19.75
C LYS A 40 40.08 -5.65 -19.10
N LEU A 41 39.56 -5.13 -17.99
CA LEU A 41 38.37 -5.69 -17.36
C LEU A 41 37.14 -5.57 -18.27
N LEU A 42 36.97 -4.40 -18.90
CA LEU A 42 35.88 -4.18 -19.84
C LEU A 42 35.97 -5.16 -21.03
N ALA A 43 37.16 -5.28 -21.66
CA ALA A 43 37.36 -6.21 -22.78
C ALA A 43 37.15 -7.68 -22.37
N ARG A 44 37.54 -8.07 -21.15
CA ARG A 44 37.31 -9.41 -20.60
C ARG A 44 35.81 -9.74 -20.52
N TYR A 45 35.00 -8.91 -19.88
CA TYR A 45 33.56 -9.18 -19.72
C TYR A 45 32.80 -9.03 -21.04
N ASP A 46 33.22 -8.13 -21.93
CA ASP A 46 32.63 -8.00 -23.26
C ASP A 46 32.93 -9.23 -24.15
N ALA A 47 34.14 -9.75 -24.11
CA ALA A 47 34.50 -10.99 -24.80
C ALA A 47 33.71 -12.20 -24.27
N MET A 48 33.51 -12.31 -22.95
CA MET A 48 32.67 -13.37 -22.35
C MET A 48 31.23 -13.29 -22.87
N LEU A 49 30.61 -12.12 -22.79
CA LEU A 49 29.22 -11.94 -23.26
C LEU A 49 29.09 -12.22 -24.77
N THR A 50 30.04 -11.73 -25.56
CA THR A 50 30.05 -11.92 -27.03
C THR A 50 30.17 -13.39 -27.40
N ALA A 51 31.07 -14.14 -26.73
CA ALA A 51 31.24 -15.57 -26.97
C ALA A 51 30.01 -16.36 -26.60
N LEU A 52 29.44 -16.16 -25.39
CA LEU A 52 28.23 -16.82 -24.97
C LEU A 52 27.03 -16.49 -25.87
N ARG A 53 26.87 -15.23 -26.25
CA ARG A 53 25.82 -14.80 -27.22
C ARG A 53 25.94 -15.54 -28.54
N ALA A 54 27.14 -15.62 -29.10
CA ALA A 54 27.39 -16.33 -30.38
C ALA A 54 27.08 -17.83 -30.30
N GLU A 55 27.35 -18.47 -29.16
CA GLU A 55 26.99 -19.87 -28.91
C GLU A 55 25.47 -20.05 -28.73
N ILE A 56 24.84 -19.21 -27.91
CA ILE A 56 23.40 -19.29 -27.66
C ILE A 56 22.60 -19.08 -28.93
N VAL A 57 22.96 -18.08 -29.76
CA VAL A 57 22.26 -17.82 -31.02
C VAL A 57 22.24 -19.04 -31.95
N LYS A 58 23.29 -19.88 -31.95
CA LYS A 58 23.31 -21.12 -32.73
C LYS A 58 22.37 -22.20 -32.17
N LEU A 59 22.03 -22.12 -30.91
CA LEU A 59 21.18 -23.08 -30.21
C LEU A 59 19.71 -22.64 -30.16
N LEU A 60 19.42 -21.37 -30.51
CA LEU A 60 18.04 -20.89 -30.52
C LEU A 60 17.22 -21.57 -31.63
N PRO A 61 15.95 -21.90 -31.34
CA PRO A 61 15.04 -22.40 -32.35
C PRO A 61 14.81 -21.35 -33.45
N LYS A 62 14.77 -21.80 -34.70
CA LYS A 62 14.43 -20.91 -35.83
C LYS A 62 12.93 -20.62 -35.76
N LEU A 63 12.59 -19.34 -35.65
CA LEU A 63 11.19 -18.90 -35.63
C LEU A 63 10.65 -18.80 -37.08
N ASP A 64 9.43 -19.28 -37.30
CA ASP A 64 8.75 -19.19 -38.57
C ASP A 64 8.36 -17.75 -38.91
N GLU A 65 8.89 -17.19 -40.00
CA GLU A 65 8.63 -15.82 -40.42
C GLU A 65 7.16 -15.57 -40.77
N GLY A 66 6.46 -16.57 -41.31
CA GLY A 66 5.04 -16.46 -41.65
C GLY A 66 4.19 -16.28 -40.37
N LYS A 67 4.52 -17.05 -39.31
CA LYS A 67 3.85 -16.92 -38.02
C LYS A 67 4.18 -15.60 -37.32
N ILE A 68 5.41 -15.11 -37.43
CA ILE A 68 5.78 -13.77 -36.92
C ILE A 68 4.96 -12.69 -37.63
N LYS A 69 4.83 -12.73 -38.97
CA LYS A 69 3.99 -11.81 -39.72
C LYS A 69 2.51 -11.91 -39.34
N ALA A 70 2.00 -13.14 -39.12
CA ALA A 70 0.63 -13.35 -38.66
C ALA A 70 0.40 -12.75 -37.28
N LEU A 71 1.32 -12.93 -36.35
CA LEU A 71 1.27 -12.30 -35.03
C LEU A 71 1.27 -10.77 -35.13
N GLN A 72 2.15 -10.20 -35.96
CA GLN A 72 2.21 -8.74 -36.16
C GLN A 72 0.89 -8.20 -36.73
N LYS A 73 0.31 -8.87 -37.74
CA LYS A 73 -1.01 -8.50 -38.29
C LYS A 73 -2.11 -8.54 -37.21
N ALA A 74 -2.11 -9.57 -36.34
CA ALA A 74 -3.08 -9.68 -35.26
C ALA A 74 -2.91 -8.55 -34.23
N ARG A 75 -1.68 -8.13 -33.92
CA ARG A 75 -1.39 -6.97 -33.05
C ARG A 75 -1.86 -5.66 -33.65
N ASP A 76 -1.67 -5.46 -34.93
CA ASP A 76 -2.12 -4.25 -35.62
C ASP A 76 -3.67 -4.17 -35.56
N ALA A 77 -4.37 -5.31 -35.68
CA ALA A 77 -5.82 -5.38 -35.47
C ALA A 77 -6.25 -5.05 -34.03
N VAL A 78 -5.48 -5.43 -33.02
CA VAL A 78 -5.73 -5.02 -31.63
C VAL A 78 -5.60 -3.53 -31.46
N LYS A 79 -4.52 -2.93 -31.99
CA LYS A 79 -4.32 -1.46 -31.93
C LYS A 79 -5.47 -0.68 -32.61
N GLU A 80 -5.93 -1.17 -33.75
CA GLU A 80 -7.06 -0.58 -34.45
C GLU A 80 -8.35 -0.66 -33.63
N ALA A 81 -8.60 -1.84 -33.02
CA ALA A 81 -9.77 -2.04 -32.16
C ALA A 81 -9.71 -1.18 -30.89
N GLU A 82 -8.54 -1.02 -30.28
CA GLU A 82 -8.32 -0.14 -29.13
C GLU A 82 -8.54 1.34 -29.49
N ALA A 83 -8.03 1.77 -30.63
CA ALA A 83 -8.25 3.12 -31.12
C ALA A 83 -9.73 3.41 -31.37
N ASN A 84 -10.45 2.44 -31.96
CA ASN A 84 -11.88 2.55 -32.18
C ASN A 84 -12.67 2.62 -30.86
N LEU A 85 -12.40 1.72 -29.92
CA LEU A 85 -13.03 1.74 -28.60
C LEU A 85 -12.80 3.07 -27.88
N LYS A 86 -11.57 3.58 -27.91
CA LYS A 86 -11.22 4.88 -27.32
C LYS A 86 -11.95 6.04 -27.98
N ALA A 87 -12.14 6.01 -29.30
CA ALA A 87 -12.89 7.04 -30.02
C ALA A 87 -14.36 7.07 -29.63
N VAL A 88 -15.00 5.89 -29.49
CA VAL A 88 -16.38 5.76 -29.03
C VAL A 88 -16.51 6.19 -27.58
N GLN A 89 -15.58 5.76 -26.70
CA GLN A 89 -15.56 6.18 -25.29
C GLN A 89 -15.48 7.69 -25.16
N LYS A 90 -14.59 8.33 -25.91
CA LYS A 90 -14.46 9.80 -25.93
C LYS A 90 -15.76 10.51 -26.32
N SER A 91 -16.58 9.88 -27.17
CA SER A 91 -17.88 10.42 -27.57
C SER A 91 -18.91 10.28 -26.44
N LEU A 92 -18.89 9.19 -25.68
CA LEU A 92 -19.71 8.99 -24.49
C LEU A 92 -19.29 9.95 -23.35
N ASP A 93 -17.99 10.15 -23.16
CA ASP A 93 -17.43 11.07 -22.14
C ASP A 93 -17.97 12.49 -22.36
N LYS A 94 -18.05 12.97 -23.61
CA LYS A 94 -18.61 14.28 -23.93
C LYS A 94 -20.07 14.44 -23.47
N ILE A 95 -20.88 13.36 -23.53
CA ILE A 95 -22.26 13.38 -23.04
C ILE A 95 -22.26 13.55 -21.51
N GLN A 96 -21.37 12.84 -20.81
CA GLN A 96 -21.26 12.94 -19.36
C GLN A 96 -20.72 14.31 -18.92
N GLU A 97 -19.75 14.87 -19.64
CA GLU A 97 -19.26 16.24 -19.42
C GLU A 97 -20.38 17.28 -19.61
N ALA A 98 -21.16 17.15 -20.68
CA ALA A 98 -22.29 18.05 -20.92
C ALA A 98 -23.36 17.94 -19.82
N LYS A 99 -23.65 16.72 -19.36
CA LYS A 99 -24.55 16.49 -18.22
C LYS A 99 -24.02 17.14 -16.93
N ALA A 100 -22.74 16.98 -16.62
CA ALA A 100 -22.10 17.59 -15.46
C ALA A 100 -22.19 19.12 -15.50
N LEU A 101 -22.03 19.72 -16.68
CA LEU A 101 -22.18 21.17 -16.86
C LEU A 101 -23.62 21.65 -16.58
N VAL A 102 -24.65 20.88 -16.97
CA VAL A 102 -26.04 21.16 -16.64
C VAL A 102 -26.27 21.10 -15.14
N GLU A 103 -25.80 20.01 -14.50
CA GLU A 103 -25.94 19.84 -13.06
C GLU A 103 -25.21 20.93 -12.27
N HIS A 104 -24.03 21.33 -12.74
CA HIS A 104 -23.28 22.44 -12.14
C HIS A 104 -24.08 23.76 -12.23
N ALA A 105 -24.66 24.07 -13.40
CA ALA A 105 -25.45 25.30 -13.56
C ALA A 105 -26.67 25.30 -12.62
N LYS A 106 -27.35 24.15 -12.52
CA LYS A 106 -28.55 24.00 -11.70
C LYS A 106 -28.28 23.97 -10.21
N ASN A 107 -27.39 23.06 -9.78
CA ASN A 107 -27.23 22.68 -8.37
C ASN A 107 -26.19 23.52 -7.64
N LYS A 108 -25.30 24.19 -8.36
CA LYS A 108 -24.26 25.04 -7.77
C LYS A 108 -24.46 26.49 -8.12
N TRP A 109 -24.36 26.87 -9.36
CA TRP A 109 -24.39 28.28 -9.77
C TRP A 109 -25.73 28.98 -9.41
N ILE A 110 -26.87 28.45 -9.88
CA ILE A 110 -28.19 29.02 -9.59
C ILE A 110 -28.53 28.93 -8.10
N ALA A 111 -28.22 27.80 -7.45
CA ALA A 111 -28.44 27.61 -6.01
C ALA A 111 -27.60 28.56 -5.14
N GLU A 112 -26.37 28.87 -5.56
CA GLU A 112 -25.54 29.88 -4.88
C GLU A 112 -26.10 31.29 -5.08
N ALA A 113 -26.54 31.62 -6.28
CA ALA A 113 -27.18 32.90 -6.56
C ALA A 113 -28.47 33.09 -5.75
N GLU A 114 -29.30 32.07 -5.64
CA GLU A 114 -30.54 32.09 -4.82
C GLU A 114 -30.23 32.27 -3.33
N ARG A 115 -29.19 31.62 -2.81
CA ARG A 115 -28.75 31.85 -1.45
C ARG A 115 -28.22 33.26 -1.23
N GLY A 116 -27.45 33.78 -2.19
CA GLY A 116 -26.96 35.17 -2.17
C GLY A 116 -28.09 36.19 -2.21
N ILE A 117 -29.12 35.98 -3.02
CA ILE A 117 -30.34 36.81 -3.05
C ILE A 117 -31.01 36.81 -1.68
N ALA A 118 -31.29 35.63 -1.11
CA ALA A 118 -31.92 35.52 0.20
C ALA A 118 -31.15 36.21 1.31
N GLN A 119 -29.84 36.09 1.29
CA GLN A 119 -28.94 36.79 2.27
C GLN A 119 -29.00 38.32 2.07
N ALA A 120 -28.96 38.80 0.84
CA ALA A 120 -29.03 40.23 0.53
C ALA A 120 -30.38 40.83 0.91
N GLU A 121 -31.49 40.12 0.65
CA GLU A 121 -32.83 40.54 1.07
C GLU A 121 -32.97 40.57 2.61
N GLU A 122 -32.39 39.62 3.31
CA GLU A 122 -32.40 39.62 4.76
C GLU A 122 -31.55 40.78 5.32
N ALA A 123 -30.38 41.06 4.71
CA ALA A 123 -29.55 42.20 5.06
C ALA A 123 -30.27 43.53 4.83
N LEU A 124 -31.04 43.65 3.72
CA LEU A 124 -31.84 44.81 3.40
C LEU A 124 -32.97 45.06 4.44
N LYS A 125 -33.60 43.98 4.94
CA LYS A 125 -34.61 44.05 6.01
C LYS A 125 -34.01 44.49 7.36
N LYS A 126 -32.78 44.14 7.63
CA LYS A 126 -32.07 44.45 8.92
C LYS A 126 -31.34 45.77 8.88
N ALA A 127 -31.18 46.40 7.74
CA ALA A 127 -30.44 47.65 7.57
C ALA A 127 -31.07 48.83 8.31
N THR A 128 -30.29 49.48 9.16
CA THR A 128 -30.69 50.61 10.00
C THR A 128 -30.27 51.95 9.39
N THR A 129 -29.17 51.98 8.60
CA THR A 129 -28.63 53.18 7.94
C THR A 129 -28.84 53.14 6.41
N GLU A 130 -28.83 54.30 5.77
CA GLU A 130 -28.97 54.37 4.30
C GLU A 130 -27.76 53.75 3.59
N ALA A 131 -26.55 53.86 4.16
CA ALA A 131 -25.36 53.22 3.63
C ALA A 131 -25.46 51.69 3.63
N GLU A 132 -26.01 51.08 4.70
CA GLU A 132 -26.27 49.63 4.77
C GLU A 132 -27.32 49.21 3.75
N ARG A 133 -28.38 50.01 3.57
CA ARG A 133 -29.40 49.74 2.57
C ARG A 133 -28.87 49.78 1.15
N GLU A 134 -28.03 50.74 0.83
CA GLU A 134 -27.40 50.84 -0.48
C GLU A 134 -26.45 49.68 -0.75
N ALA A 135 -25.66 49.25 0.22
CA ALA A 135 -24.78 48.11 0.12
C ALA A 135 -25.59 46.83 -0.13
N ALA A 136 -26.67 46.60 0.63
CA ALA A 136 -27.53 45.43 0.48
C ALA A 136 -28.23 45.40 -0.88
N ARG A 137 -28.68 46.59 -1.41
CA ARG A 137 -29.26 46.69 -2.76
C ARG A 137 -28.24 46.33 -3.84
N LYS A 138 -27.01 46.79 -3.75
CA LYS A 138 -25.95 46.44 -4.72
C LYS A 138 -25.65 44.93 -4.72
N GLU A 139 -25.56 44.31 -3.54
CA GLU A 139 -25.36 42.84 -3.44
C GLU A 139 -26.60 42.10 -4.00
N LEU A 140 -27.80 42.56 -3.73
CA LEU A 140 -29.03 41.97 -4.29
C LEU A 140 -29.05 42.03 -5.82
N GLU A 141 -28.78 43.19 -6.41
CA GLU A 141 -28.69 43.35 -7.87
C GLU A 141 -27.59 42.45 -8.49
N LYS A 142 -26.45 42.37 -7.88
CA LYS A 142 -25.36 41.48 -8.30
C LYS A 142 -25.79 40.02 -8.32
N TRP A 143 -26.44 39.54 -7.26
CA TRP A 143 -26.90 38.15 -7.19
C TRP A 143 -28.09 37.87 -8.12
N GLN A 144 -28.99 38.84 -8.33
CA GLN A 144 -30.09 38.71 -9.33
C GLN A 144 -29.50 38.58 -10.73
N LYS A 145 -28.54 39.41 -11.11
CA LYS A 145 -27.80 39.29 -12.37
C LYS A 145 -27.09 37.96 -12.51
N ASN A 146 -26.40 37.51 -11.46
CA ASN A 146 -25.72 36.21 -11.44
C ASN A 146 -26.73 35.04 -11.65
N LYS A 147 -27.92 35.12 -11.04
CA LYS A 147 -28.98 34.14 -11.25
C LYS A 147 -29.50 34.15 -12.71
N GLU A 148 -29.68 35.31 -13.31
CA GLU A 148 -30.11 35.45 -14.71
C GLU A 148 -29.07 34.84 -15.67
N GLU A 149 -27.79 35.15 -15.47
CA GLU A 149 -26.67 34.56 -16.21
C GLU A 149 -26.61 33.02 -16.03
N GLY A 150 -26.84 32.55 -14.80
CA GLY A 150 -26.92 31.12 -14.49
C GLY A 150 -28.05 30.40 -15.18
N LEU A 151 -29.23 31.02 -15.24
CA LEU A 151 -30.42 30.50 -15.96
C LEU A 151 -30.19 30.44 -17.47
N LYS A 152 -29.57 31.48 -18.03
CA LYS A 152 -29.20 31.48 -19.45
C LYS A 152 -28.19 30.37 -19.74
N ALA A 153 -27.14 30.25 -18.94
CA ALA A 153 -26.16 29.18 -19.07
C ALA A 153 -26.79 27.76 -18.92
N LEU A 154 -27.73 27.60 -17.98
CA LEU A 154 -28.46 26.34 -17.82
C LEU A 154 -29.22 25.98 -19.10
N LYS A 155 -29.94 26.91 -19.71
CA LYS A 155 -30.68 26.68 -20.96
C LYS A 155 -29.73 26.25 -22.08
N GLU A 156 -28.68 26.99 -22.32
CA GLU A 156 -27.69 26.70 -23.38
C GLU A 156 -27.01 25.32 -23.17
N ARG A 157 -26.65 25.01 -21.92
CA ARG A 157 -26.04 23.72 -21.56
C ARG A 157 -27.03 22.56 -21.67
N GLN A 158 -28.31 22.78 -21.32
CA GLN A 158 -29.34 21.77 -21.46
C GLN A 158 -29.59 21.43 -22.93
N GLU A 159 -29.69 22.44 -23.80
CA GLU A 159 -29.86 22.24 -25.26
C GLU A 159 -28.64 21.49 -25.84
N ALA A 160 -27.42 21.81 -25.42
CA ALA A 160 -26.22 21.10 -25.83
C ALA A 160 -26.21 19.64 -25.35
N TYR A 161 -26.60 19.40 -24.10
CA TYR A 161 -26.71 18.06 -23.53
C TYR A 161 -27.78 17.23 -24.26
N ASP A 162 -28.96 17.77 -24.46
CA ASP A 162 -30.08 17.06 -25.10
C ASP A 162 -29.75 16.66 -26.55
N LYS A 163 -28.99 17.52 -27.24
CA LYS A 163 -28.47 17.21 -28.59
C LYS A 163 -27.49 16.04 -28.57
N LEU A 164 -26.57 16.04 -27.63
CA LEU A 164 -25.56 14.94 -27.50
C LEU A 164 -26.24 13.65 -27.00
N LYS A 165 -27.19 13.76 -26.06
CA LYS A 165 -27.88 12.62 -25.46
C LYS A 165 -28.71 11.84 -26.48
N ALA A 166 -29.21 12.48 -27.53
CA ALA A 166 -29.92 11.81 -28.60
C ALA A 166 -29.12 10.68 -29.26
N ASP A 167 -27.80 10.81 -29.30
CA ASP A 167 -26.87 9.79 -29.85
C ASP A 167 -26.46 8.74 -28.84
N GLU A 168 -26.75 8.89 -27.52
CA GLU A 168 -26.29 8.01 -26.45
C GLU A 168 -26.63 6.52 -26.68
N PRO A 169 -27.86 6.14 -27.07
CA PRO A 169 -28.17 4.72 -27.30
C PRO A 169 -27.34 4.10 -28.43
N LYS A 170 -27.10 4.88 -29.51
CA LYS A 170 -26.28 4.45 -30.63
C LYS A 170 -24.82 4.31 -30.23
N LEU A 171 -24.30 5.25 -29.43
CA LEU A 171 -22.92 5.20 -28.94
C LEU A 171 -22.71 4.07 -27.94
N LEU A 172 -23.68 3.78 -27.07
CA LEU A 172 -23.60 2.63 -26.15
C LEU A 172 -23.57 1.30 -26.91
N LYS A 173 -24.36 1.17 -27.97
CA LYS A 173 -24.32 0.00 -28.86
C LYS A 173 -22.96 -0.10 -29.54
N ALA A 174 -22.47 0.98 -30.14
CA ALA A 174 -21.17 1.04 -30.80
C ALA A 174 -20.03 0.72 -29.79
N TYR A 175 -20.13 1.15 -28.54
CA TYR A 175 -19.19 0.84 -27.50
C TYR A 175 -19.15 -0.67 -27.19
N GLN A 176 -20.32 -1.30 -27.05
CA GLN A 176 -20.41 -2.75 -26.84
C GLN A 176 -19.85 -3.54 -28.01
N GLU A 177 -20.12 -3.10 -29.26
CA GLU A 177 -19.58 -3.71 -30.47
C GLU A 177 -18.05 -3.55 -30.55
N ALA A 178 -17.53 -2.36 -30.22
CA ALA A 178 -16.09 -2.11 -30.16
C ALA A 178 -15.40 -2.92 -29.05
N GLN A 179 -16.02 -3.11 -27.89
CA GLN A 179 -15.50 -4.00 -26.84
C GLN A 179 -15.40 -5.45 -27.32
N LYS A 180 -16.45 -5.96 -27.96
CA LYS A 180 -16.43 -7.34 -28.51
C LYS A 180 -15.37 -7.47 -29.60
N ALA A 181 -15.23 -6.48 -30.48
CA ALA A 181 -14.19 -6.48 -31.52
C ALA A 181 -12.78 -6.52 -30.91
N LEU A 182 -12.55 -5.75 -29.85
CA LEU A 182 -11.28 -5.75 -29.13
C LEU A 182 -10.99 -7.10 -28.45
N GLU A 183 -12.00 -7.68 -27.77
CA GLU A 183 -11.87 -9.01 -27.16
C GLU A 183 -11.53 -10.07 -28.22
N GLN A 184 -12.19 -10.05 -29.38
CA GLN A 184 -11.90 -10.96 -30.47
C GLN A 184 -10.50 -10.76 -31.08
N ALA A 185 -10.07 -9.50 -31.25
CA ALA A 185 -8.75 -9.17 -31.75
C ALA A 185 -7.65 -9.67 -30.77
N LYS A 186 -7.82 -9.48 -29.48
CA LYS A 186 -6.92 -9.98 -28.43
C LYS A 186 -6.88 -11.53 -28.39
N ALA A 187 -8.01 -12.18 -28.59
CA ALA A 187 -8.07 -13.64 -28.69
C ALA A 187 -7.30 -14.16 -29.92
N ASN A 188 -7.45 -13.51 -31.06
CA ASN A 188 -6.72 -13.85 -32.30
C ASN A 188 -5.21 -13.60 -32.16
N GLU A 189 -4.80 -12.51 -31.53
CA GLU A 189 -3.40 -12.22 -31.20
C GLU A 189 -2.79 -13.32 -30.34
N LEU A 190 -3.48 -13.70 -29.26
CA LEU A 190 -3.05 -14.77 -28.38
C LEU A 190 -2.96 -16.12 -29.10
N LEU A 191 -3.89 -16.40 -30.03
CA LEU A 191 -3.85 -17.60 -30.85
C LEU A 191 -2.64 -17.63 -31.78
N ALA A 192 -2.32 -16.50 -32.42
CA ALA A 192 -1.13 -16.36 -33.24
C ALA A 192 0.16 -16.52 -32.43
N ALA A 193 0.21 -15.96 -31.22
CA ALA A 193 1.32 -16.15 -30.29
C ALA A 193 1.49 -17.62 -29.89
N LYS A 194 0.40 -18.32 -29.55
CA LYS A 194 0.41 -19.74 -29.20
C LYS A 194 0.96 -20.61 -30.33
N ALA A 195 0.72 -20.25 -31.58
CA ALA A 195 1.26 -21.00 -32.74
C ALA A 195 2.80 -20.93 -32.82
N ILE A 196 3.41 -19.82 -32.40
CA ILE A 196 4.87 -19.71 -32.28
C ILE A 196 5.36 -20.44 -31.01
N LEU A 197 4.70 -20.20 -29.89
CA LEU A 197 5.06 -20.79 -28.60
C LEU A 197 5.07 -22.32 -28.62
N SER A 198 4.14 -22.95 -29.35
CA SER A 198 4.11 -24.41 -29.49
C SER A 198 5.32 -24.97 -30.24
N GLU A 199 5.92 -24.25 -31.14
CA GLU A 199 7.13 -24.69 -31.87
C GLU A 199 8.39 -24.59 -31.01
N ILE A 200 8.45 -23.58 -30.14
CA ILE A 200 9.62 -23.35 -29.28
C ILE A 200 9.46 -23.97 -27.90
N GLU A 201 8.32 -24.61 -27.61
CA GLU A 201 8.04 -25.26 -26.32
C GLU A 201 9.14 -26.25 -25.89
N PRO A 202 9.68 -27.13 -26.79
CA PRO A 202 10.75 -28.05 -26.40
C PRO A 202 12.02 -27.34 -25.94
N PHE A 203 12.32 -26.17 -26.52
CA PHE A 203 13.44 -25.32 -26.11
C PHE A 203 13.16 -24.66 -24.75
N LEU A 204 12.00 -24.05 -24.59
CA LEU A 204 11.64 -23.35 -23.37
C LEU A 204 11.46 -24.31 -22.17
N ALA A 205 11.07 -25.57 -22.41
CA ALA A 205 10.94 -26.59 -21.39
C ALA A 205 12.27 -27.22 -20.99
N SER A 206 13.33 -27.07 -21.80
CA SER A 206 14.63 -27.68 -21.59
C SER A 206 15.54 -26.82 -20.74
N ASP A 207 16.28 -27.44 -19.83
CA ASP A 207 17.35 -26.84 -19.01
C ASP A 207 18.76 -27.03 -19.58
N LYS A 208 18.87 -27.72 -20.72
CA LYS A 208 20.18 -28.10 -21.31
C LYS A 208 21.14 -26.95 -21.53
N ILE A 209 20.65 -25.74 -21.74
CA ILE A 209 21.47 -24.55 -21.95
C ILE A 209 21.31 -23.49 -20.84
N ASP A 210 20.62 -23.85 -19.76
CA ASP A 210 20.35 -22.90 -18.65
C ASP A 210 21.63 -22.28 -18.10
N GLU A 211 22.70 -23.06 -17.96
CA GLU A 211 24.01 -22.55 -17.50
C GLU A 211 24.49 -21.38 -18.35
N LYS A 212 24.52 -21.54 -19.67
CA LYS A 212 24.92 -20.50 -20.60
C LYS A 212 23.94 -19.34 -20.65
N LEU A 213 22.62 -19.63 -20.61
CA LEU A 213 21.59 -18.58 -20.60
C LEU A 213 21.67 -17.72 -19.36
N VAL A 214 21.87 -18.34 -18.20
CA VAL A 214 21.95 -17.65 -16.90
C VAL A 214 23.18 -16.73 -16.85
N GLU A 215 24.36 -17.26 -17.21
CA GLU A 215 25.60 -16.49 -17.24
C GLU A 215 25.51 -15.32 -18.23
N ALA A 216 25.08 -15.57 -19.46
CA ALA A 216 24.92 -14.54 -20.47
C ALA A 216 23.85 -13.50 -20.07
N ALA A 217 22.75 -13.92 -19.43
CA ALA A 217 21.70 -13.00 -18.98
C ALA A 217 22.18 -12.10 -17.82
N VAL A 218 23.01 -12.62 -16.90
CA VAL A 218 23.63 -11.81 -15.85
C VAL A 218 24.61 -10.81 -16.45
N LEU A 219 25.52 -11.26 -17.35
CA LEU A 219 26.47 -10.38 -18.05
C LEU A 219 25.77 -9.28 -18.86
N ALA A 220 24.68 -9.63 -19.55
CA ALA A 220 23.89 -8.67 -20.32
C ALA A 220 23.14 -7.67 -19.43
N HIS A 221 22.62 -8.12 -18.29
CA HIS A 221 21.91 -7.26 -17.35
C HIS A 221 22.84 -6.33 -16.58
N ALA A 222 23.97 -6.88 -16.08
CA ALA A 222 24.98 -6.09 -15.37
C ALA A 222 25.70 -5.09 -16.30
N THR A 223 25.74 -5.39 -17.57
CA THR A 223 26.59 -4.86 -18.63
C THR A 223 28.10 -5.10 -18.39
N PRO A 224 28.90 -5.37 -19.42
CA PRO A 224 30.35 -5.50 -19.28
C PRO A 224 31.00 -4.30 -18.59
N ARG A 225 30.51 -3.10 -18.91
CA ARG A 225 30.97 -1.86 -18.30
C ARG A 225 30.63 -1.81 -16.79
N GLY A 226 29.41 -2.14 -16.40
CA GLY A 226 29.00 -2.10 -14.98
C GLY A 226 29.78 -3.10 -14.12
N LEU A 227 30.13 -4.28 -14.67
CA LEU A 227 30.98 -5.25 -13.99
C LEU A 227 32.41 -4.75 -13.87
N ALA A 228 32.98 -4.16 -14.94
CA ALA A 228 34.33 -3.61 -14.92
C ALA A 228 34.43 -2.41 -13.95
N GLU A 229 33.46 -1.50 -13.93
CA GLU A 229 33.38 -0.38 -12.97
C GLU A 229 33.34 -0.84 -11.52
N PHE A 230 32.71 -1.96 -11.22
CA PHE A 230 32.71 -2.53 -9.89
C PHE A 230 34.03 -3.25 -9.58
N ALA A 231 34.48 -4.13 -10.46
CA ALA A 231 35.70 -4.95 -10.24
C ALA A 231 36.96 -4.10 -10.08
N GLN A 232 37.08 -2.98 -10.81
CA GLN A 232 38.26 -2.10 -10.72
C GLN A 232 38.40 -1.36 -9.37
N GLN A 233 37.38 -1.40 -8.50
CA GLN A 233 37.44 -0.76 -7.18
C GLN A 233 38.45 -1.45 -6.25
N GLY A 234 38.77 -2.72 -6.51
CA GLY A 234 39.77 -3.47 -5.77
C GLY A 234 39.70 -4.97 -6.01
N LYS A 235 40.71 -5.68 -5.48
CA LYS A 235 40.83 -7.13 -5.63
C LYS A 235 39.60 -7.88 -5.03
N GLU A 236 39.11 -7.42 -3.87
CA GLU A 236 37.93 -8.03 -3.23
C GLU A 236 36.71 -7.93 -4.13
N GLN A 237 36.53 -6.80 -4.82
CA GLN A 237 35.40 -6.57 -5.72
C GLN A 237 35.52 -7.44 -6.99
N GLU A 238 36.71 -7.62 -7.53
CA GLU A 238 36.97 -8.54 -8.65
C GLU A 238 36.63 -9.99 -8.24
N GLU A 239 37.13 -10.44 -7.08
CA GLU A 239 36.87 -11.78 -6.51
C GLU A 239 35.35 -12.02 -6.30
N LEU A 240 34.56 -11.00 -5.93
CA LEU A 240 33.10 -11.10 -5.81
C LEU A 240 32.42 -11.35 -7.16
N ILE A 241 32.89 -10.71 -8.22
CA ILE A 241 32.38 -10.96 -9.57
C ILE A 241 32.77 -12.37 -10.04
N GLU A 242 34.01 -12.81 -9.80
CA GLU A 242 34.45 -14.17 -10.15
C GLU A 242 33.64 -15.23 -9.40
N LYS A 243 33.40 -15.01 -8.12
CA LYS A 243 32.55 -15.89 -7.30
C LYS A 243 31.11 -15.96 -7.87
N LEU A 244 30.53 -14.83 -8.26
CA LEU A 244 29.20 -14.79 -8.89
C LEU A 244 29.18 -15.61 -10.17
N LEU A 245 30.10 -15.34 -11.11
CA LEU A 245 30.11 -15.97 -12.43
C LEU A 245 30.49 -17.48 -12.37
N SER A 246 31.10 -17.95 -11.28
CA SER A 246 31.35 -19.36 -11.03
C SER A 246 30.18 -20.11 -10.39
N ASP A 247 29.13 -19.42 -9.91
CA ASP A 247 27.98 -19.99 -9.22
C ASP A 247 26.69 -19.88 -10.04
N THR A 248 26.48 -20.80 -10.96
CA THR A 248 25.30 -20.83 -11.84
C THR A 248 24.00 -20.90 -11.03
N ALA A 249 23.97 -21.63 -9.91
CA ALA A 249 22.77 -21.78 -9.09
C ALA A 249 22.39 -20.44 -8.45
N LEU A 250 23.35 -19.70 -7.92
CA LEU A 250 23.14 -18.37 -7.34
C LEU A 250 22.68 -17.37 -8.42
N MET A 251 23.36 -17.34 -9.58
CA MET A 251 22.96 -16.48 -10.69
C MET A 251 21.53 -16.77 -11.14
N LYS A 252 21.13 -18.04 -11.21
CA LYS A 252 19.78 -18.45 -11.56
C LYS A 252 18.76 -17.95 -10.53
N GLN A 253 18.99 -18.16 -9.25
CA GLN A 253 18.13 -17.63 -8.18
C GLN A 253 17.99 -16.10 -8.26
N MET A 254 19.08 -15.38 -8.52
CA MET A 254 19.03 -13.92 -8.71
C MET A 254 18.16 -13.52 -9.89
N LEU A 255 18.31 -14.19 -11.03
CA LEU A 255 17.51 -13.92 -12.23
C LEU A 255 16.04 -14.28 -12.08
N GLU A 256 15.73 -15.40 -11.40
CA GLU A 256 14.36 -15.81 -11.06
C GLU A 256 13.65 -14.78 -10.17
N ALA A 257 14.42 -14.07 -9.34
CA ALA A 257 13.95 -12.96 -8.52
C ALA A 257 13.90 -11.60 -9.28
N GLY A 258 14.19 -11.57 -10.57
CA GLY A 258 14.21 -10.35 -11.39
C GLY A 258 15.59 -9.72 -11.55
N GLY A 259 16.65 -10.30 -10.99
CA GLY A 259 18.03 -9.81 -11.06
C GLY A 259 18.35 -8.72 -10.02
N ALA A 260 19.61 -8.32 -9.95
CA ALA A 260 20.04 -7.22 -9.10
C ALA A 260 19.50 -5.89 -9.65
N LYS A 261 19.01 -5.03 -8.75
CA LYS A 261 18.40 -3.75 -9.12
C LYS A 261 19.35 -2.91 -9.95
N PHE A 262 18.87 -2.46 -11.12
CA PHE A 262 19.65 -1.74 -12.14
C PHE A 262 20.94 -2.46 -12.58
N GLY A 263 20.92 -3.80 -12.58
CA GLY A 263 22.06 -4.60 -12.98
C GLY A 263 23.27 -4.55 -12.03
N LYS A 264 23.11 -4.04 -10.80
CA LYS A 264 24.19 -3.83 -9.83
C LYS A 264 24.59 -5.12 -9.09
N TYR A 265 24.89 -6.18 -9.84
CA TYR A 265 25.22 -7.50 -9.27
C TYR A 265 26.46 -7.49 -8.36
N GLY A 266 27.50 -6.70 -8.71
CA GLY A 266 28.67 -6.58 -7.83
C GLY A 266 28.31 -6.05 -6.44
N LYS A 267 27.48 -4.99 -6.39
CA LYS A 267 26.99 -4.45 -5.12
C LYS A 267 26.07 -5.42 -4.39
N ALA A 268 25.24 -6.17 -5.11
CA ALA A 268 24.42 -7.23 -4.54
C ALA A 268 25.29 -8.32 -3.90
N MET A 269 26.38 -8.75 -4.55
CA MET A 269 27.33 -9.74 -4.01
C MET A 269 28.05 -9.22 -2.76
N GLU A 270 28.45 -7.96 -2.75
CA GLU A 270 29.06 -7.32 -1.58
C GLU A 270 28.11 -7.39 -0.37
N ILE A 271 26.84 -6.95 -0.56
CA ILE A 271 25.82 -6.98 0.49
C ILE A 271 25.51 -8.41 0.93
N TYR A 272 25.33 -9.34 -0.02
CA TYR A 272 25.03 -10.74 0.28
C TYR A 272 26.14 -11.38 1.11
N THR A 273 27.40 -11.15 0.73
CA THR A 273 28.56 -11.65 1.46
C THR A 273 28.66 -11.02 2.86
N ALA A 274 28.37 -9.72 2.99
CA ALA A 274 28.34 -9.05 4.29
C ALA A 274 27.26 -9.61 5.22
N ILE A 275 26.06 -9.90 4.68
CA ILE A 275 24.99 -10.55 5.45
C ILE A 275 25.41 -11.95 5.89
N GLN A 276 26.01 -12.75 5.01
CA GLN A 276 26.51 -14.10 5.35
C GLN A 276 27.64 -14.09 6.39
N LYS A 277 28.45 -13.02 6.43
CA LYS A 277 29.44 -12.80 7.50
C LYS A 277 28.76 -12.47 8.83
N ALA A 278 27.69 -11.67 8.80
CA ALA A 278 26.95 -11.22 10.00
C ALA A 278 26.03 -12.31 10.58
N SER A 279 25.46 -13.18 9.74
CA SER A 279 24.57 -14.27 10.17
C SER A 279 24.93 -15.59 9.51
N PRO A 280 25.31 -16.63 10.31
CA PRO A 280 25.52 -17.97 9.78
C PRO A 280 24.28 -18.58 9.10
N ARG A 281 23.07 -18.23 9.55
CA ARG A 281 21.80 -18.73 8.99
C ARG A 281 21.62 -18.35 7.52
N ALA A 282 22.17 -17.21 7.10
CA ALA A 282 22.12 -16.75 5.73
C ALA A 282 22.95 -17.59 4.75
N ARG A 283 23.82 -18.50 5.26
CA ARG A 283 24.66 -19.39 4.44
C ARG A 283 23.96 -20.69 4.07
N GLU A 284 23.00 -21.11 4.87
CA GLU A 284 22.29 -22.37 4.70
C GLU A 284 21.12 -22.17 3.74
N GLU A 285 20.95 -23.09 2.81
CA GLU A 285 19.78 -23.07 1.90
C GLU A 285 18.49 -23.07 2.71
N GLY A 286 17.57 -22.17 2.36
CA GLY A 286 16.30 -22.04 3.04
C GLY A 286 15.79 -20.61 3.11
N MET A 287 14.92 -20.35 4.06
CA MET A 287 14.24 -19.07 4.22
C MET A 287 15.25 -17.92 4.44
N PHE A 288 16.22 -18.09 5.33
CA PHE A 288 17.17 -17.03 5.68
C PHE A 288 18.13 -16.70 4.52
N GLN A 289 18.52 -17.70 3.74
CA GLN A 289 19.30 -17.49 2.52
C GLN A 289 18.48 -16.70 1.47
N ARG A 290 17.20 -17.08 1.26
CA ARG A 290 16.33 -16.35 0.33
C ARG A 290 16.11 -14.90 0.78
N LEU A 291 15.92 -14.66 2.08
CA LEU A 291 15.79 -13.31 2.64
C LEU A 291 17.07 -12.49 2.43
N ALA A 292 18.25 -13.08 2.69
CA ALA A 292 19.54 -12.43 2.49
C ALA A 292 19.73 -12.03 1.02
N LEU A 293 19.39 -12.94 0.11
CA LEU A 293 19.47 -12.69 -1.32
C LEU A 293 18.51 -11.57 -1.76
N ALA A 294 17.28 -11.56 -1.25
CA ALA A 294 16.31 -10.51 -1.54
C ALA A 294 16.78 -9.13 -1.08
N VAL A 295 17.33 -9.05 0.14
CA VAL A 295 17.94 -7.81 0.65
C VAL A 295 19.06 -7.36 -0.26
N ALA A 296 19.97 -8.27 -0.62
CA ALA A 296 21.12 -7.95 -1.46
C ALA A 296 20.70 -7.43 -2.84
N LEU A 297 19.74 -8.09 -3.49
CA LEU A 297 19.25 -7.69 -4.82
C LEU A 297 18.53 -6.34 -4.81
N GLU A 298 17.72 -6.09 -3.78
CA GLU A 298 16.91 -4.88 -3.70
C GLU A 298 17.73 -3.67 -3.26
N HIS A 299 18.64 -3.86 -2.28
CA HIS A 299 19.51 -2.81 -1.75
C HIS A 299 20.81 -2.63 -2.54
N ALA A 300 20.99 -3.33 -3.66
CA ALA A 300 22.05 -3.03 -4.61
C ALA A 300 22.03 -1.56 -5.08
N VAL A 301 20.87 -0.94 -5.00
CA VAL A 301 20.66 0.51 -5.04
C VAL A 301 20.19 0.97 -3.66
N PRO A 302 20.86 1.97 -3.06
CA PRO A 302 20.52 2.44 -1.72
C PRO A 302 19.04 2.90 -1.62
N ILE A 303 18.39 2.52 -0.52
CA ILE A 303 17.02 2.94 -0.21
C ILE A 303 17.09 4.06 0.83
N GLU A 304 16.58 5.23 0.46
CA GLU A 304 16.53 6.39 1.34
C GLU A 304 15.52 6.18 2.47
N GLN A 305 15.91 6.50 3.70
CA GLN A 305 15.02 6.44 4.85
C GLN A 305 14.09 7.64 4.89
N ARG A 306 12.82 7.37 5.18
CA ARG A 306 11.83 8.41 5.40
C ARG A 306 11.79 8.80 6.88
N ASN A 307 12.45 9.89 7.22
CA ASN A 307 12.46 10.46 8.56
C ASN A 307 11.45 11.62 8.67
N ALA A 308 10.88 11.82 9.87
CA ALA A 308 10.01 12.96 10.14
C ALA A 308 10.79 14.28 10.20
N GLU A 309 12.06 14.21 10.62
CA GLU A 309 12.88 15.37 10.91
C GLU A 309 14.04 15.48 9.91
N ILE A 310 14.15 16.64 9.27
CA ILE A 310 15.25 16.94 8.36
C ILE A 310 16.58 17.12 9.11
N GLU A 311 16.53 17.44 10.41
CA GLU A 311 17.70 17.80 11.25
C GLU A 311 18.21 16.63 12.13
N THR A 312 17.68 15.41 11.99
CA THR A 312 18.17 14.28 12.79
C THR A 312 19.48 13.75 12.24
N ASN A 313 20.37 13.28 13.14
CA ASN A 313 21.57 12.49 12.80
C ASN A 313 21.23 11.06 12.35
N ALA A 314 19.99 10.79 11.97
CA ALA A 314 19.56 9.48 11.48
C ALA A 314 20.26 9.17 10.15
N PRO A 315 20.62 7.90 9.89
CA PRO A 315 21.20 7.50 8.63
C PRO A 315 20.28 7.87 7.46
N THR A 316 20.85 8.43 6.40
CA THR A 316 20.08 8.82 5.19
C THR A 316 19.53 7.58 4.48
N PHE A 317 20.26 6.47 4.51
CA PHE A 317 19.91 5.24 3.80
C PHE A 317 19.71 4.08 4.76
N VAL A 318 18.90 3.12 4.35
CA VAL A 318 18.74 1.84 5.05
C VAL A 318 20.04 1.04 4.95
N ASP A 319 20.54 0.58 6.09
CA ASP A 319 21.63 -0.38 6.15
C ASP A 319 21.12 -1.78 5.80
N PRO A 320 21.56 -2.40 4.70
CA PRO A 320 21.03 -3.68 4.26
C PRO A 320 21.35 -4.84 5.23
N VAL A 321 22.49 -4.82 5.89
CA VAL A 321 22.86 -5.88 6.85
C VAL A 321 21.95 -5.78 8.09
N LYS A 322 21.74 -4.57 8.61
CA LYS A 322 20.82 -4.35 9.74
C LYS A 322 19.39 -4.70 9.37
N ARG A 323 18.93 -4.35 8.13
CA ARG A 323 17.63 -4.72 7.62
C ARG A 323 17.44 -6.24 7.59
N TYR A 324 18.41 -6.99 7.14
CA TYR A 324 18.38 -8.44 7.19
C TYR A 324 18.26 -8.95 8.64
N LEU A 325 19.16 -8.51 9.53
CA LEU A 325 19.18 -8.92 10.94
C LEU A 325 17.88 -8.54 11.66
N HIS A 326 17.26 -7.42 11.30
CA HIS A 326 15.97 -7.01 11.82
C HIS A 326 14.87 -8.04 11.50
N TYR A 327 14.75 -8.48 10.25
CA TYR A 327 13.73 -9.47 9.87
C TYR A 327 14.09 -10.88 10.39
N GLU A 328 15.36 -11.26 10.40
CA GLU A 328 15.81 -12.51 11.03
C GLU A 328 15.36 -12.56 12.49
N LYS A 329 15.69 -11.52 13.26
CA LYS A 329 15.30 -11.44 14.66
C LYS A 329 13.77 -11.46 14.82
N ALA A 330 13.06 -10.66 14.07
CA ALA A 330 11.60 -10.57 14.16
C ALA A 330 10.93 -11.91 13.85
N TYR A 331 11.49 -12.70 12.92
CA TYR A 331 10.99 -14.05 12.65
C TYR A 331 11.27 -15.01 13.80
N LEU A 332 12.47 -15.01 14.34
CA LEU A 332 12.87 -15.87 15.46
C LEU A 332 12.07 -15.56 16.73
N ASP A 333 11.70 -14.30 16.94
CA ASP A 333 10.85 -13.86 18.05
C ASP A 333 9.35 -14.16 17.81
N GLY A 334 8.98 -14.76 16.67
CA GLY A 334 7.58 -15.04 16.31
C GLY A 334 6.75 -13.77 16.07
N GLU A 335 7.39 -12.71 15.59
CA GLU A 335 6.73 -11.42 15.37
C GLU A 335 6.15 -11.25 13.96
N LEU A 336 6.60 -12.04 12.99
CA LEU A 336 6.17 -11.94 11.60
C LEU A 336 4.95 -12.83 11.32
N ASP A 337 4.32 -12.59 10.20
CA ASP A 337 3.24 -13.45 9.70
C ASP A 337 3.74 -14.87 9.47
N PRO A 338 2.95 -15.91 9.78
CA PRO A 338 3.34 -17.31 9.56
C PRO A 338 3.72 -17.62 8.11
N ALA A 339 3.14 -16.89 7.13
CA ALA A 339 3.44 -17.09 5.71
C ALA A 339 4.85 -16.60 5.33
N PHE A 340 5.48 -15.76 6.15
CA PHE A 340 6.80 -15.18 5.85
C PHE A 340 7.85 -16.23 5.49
N LYS A 341 7.86 -17.38 6.15
CA LYS A 341 8.85 -18.47 5.93
C LYS A 341 8.79 -19.08 4.51
N ASP A 342 7.64 -18.95 3.83
CA ASP A 342 7.37 -19.66 2.57
C ASP A 342 7.58 -18.76 1.34
N PHE A 343 7.89 -17.47 1.53
CA PHE A 343 8.09 -16.53 0.43
C PHE A 343 9.34 -16.83 -0.39
N SER A 344 9.22 -16.62 -1.69
CA SER A 344 10.30 -16.63 -2.65
C SER A 344 11.21 -15.39 -2.48
N VAL A 345 12.40 -15.41 -3.07
CA VAL A 345 13.28 -14.23 -3.13
C VAL A 345 12.57 -13.03 -3.76
N TRP A 346 11.77 -13.27 -4.80
CA TRP A 346 11.01 -12.23 -5.49
C TRP A 346 9.97 -11.54 -4.55
N GLU A 347 9.25 -12.31 -3.76
CA GLU A 347 8.28 -11.79 -2.78
C GLU A 347 8.97 -11.04 -1.63
N TYR A 348 10.07 -11.58 -1.09
CA TYR A 348 10.84 -10.90 -0.05
C TYR A 348 11.33 -9.52 -0.48
N ARG A 349 11.67 -9.30 -1.76
CA ARG A 349 12.07 -7.98 -2.25
C ARG A 349 11.02 -6.91 -1.97
N MET A 350 9.73 -7.26 -2.05
CA MET A 350 8.61 -6.36 -1.77
C MET A 350 8.29 -6.20 -0.29
N VAL A 351 8.97 -6.93 0.58
CA VAL A 351 8.97 -6.74 2.04
C VAL A 351 10.13 -5.83 2.45
N VAL A 352 11.35 -6.18 2.02
CA VAL A 352 12.58 -5.55 2.53
C VAL A 352 12.84 -4.14 1.99
N ASN A 353 12.13 -3.73 0.94
CA ASN A 353 12.27 -2.42 0.30
C ASN A 353 11.51 -1.29 1.04
N SER A 354 11.29 -1.42 2.34
CA SER A 354 10.66 -0.38 3.15
C SER A 354 11.57 0.83 3.34
N GLU A 355 11.02 2.02 3.18
CA GLU A 355 11.69 3.31 3.47
C GLU A 355 11.70 3.62 4.98
N ALA A 356 11.01 2.83 5.80
CA ALA A 356 10.96 3.03 7.25
C ALA A 356 12.26 2.53 7.92
N PRO A 357 12.76 3.23 8.94
CA PRO A 357 13.80 2.74 9.80
C PRO A 357 13.42 1.42 10.49
N ASP A 358 14.39 0.55 10.78
CA ASP A 358 14.13 -0.78 11.35
C ASP A 358 13.43 -0.72 12.71
N HIS A 359 13.81 0.23 13.58
CA HIS A 359 13.13 0.44 14.87
C HIS A 359 11.68 0.91 14.72
N ILE A 360 11.33 1.60 13.63
CA ILE A 360 9.96 2.00 13.32
C ILE A 360 9.14 0.82 12.78
N LEU A 361 9.75 -0.09 12.00
CA LEU A 361 9.12 -1.37 11.65
C LEU A 361 8.82 -2.23 12.90
N ALA A 362 9.75 -2.28 13.86
CA ALA A 362 9.53 -2.94 15.15
C ALA A 362 8.40 -2.27 15.96
N TRP A 363 8.40 -0.93 15.99
CA TRP A 363 7.32 -0.18 16.60
C TRP A 363 5.95 -0.53 16.01
N ALA A 364 5.81 -0.63 14.70
CA ALA A 364 4.53 -0.96 14.06
C ALA A 364 3.98 -2.32 14.52
N ARG A 365 4.84 -3.34 14.63
CA ARG A 365 4.44 -4.65 15.14
C ARG A 365 4.00 -4.58 16.59
N GLN A 366 4.77 -3.92 17.44
CA GLN A 366 4.46 -3.76 18.84
C GLN A 366 3.19 -2.92 19.06
N MET A 367 3.07 -1.81 18.33
CA MET A 367 1.89 -0.94 18.35
C MET A 367 0.62 -1.74 18.04
N LEU A 368 0.60 -2.47 16.93
CA LEU A 368 -0.61 -3.19 16.51
C LEU A 368 -0.94 -4.34 17.48
N ARG A 369 0.05 -5.04 18.01
CA ARG A 369 -0.11 -6.08 19.04
C ARG A 369 -0.67 -5.54 20.36
N ASN A 370 -0.31 -4.32 20.70
CA ASN A 370 -0.82 -3.67 21.92
C ASN A 370 -2.21 -3.08 21.70
N TYR A 371 -2.39 -2.34 20.60
CA TYR A 371 -3.58 -1.53 20.37
C TYR A 371 -4.73 -2.33 19.76
N ARG A 372 -4.47 -3.12 18.69
CA ARG A 372 -5.48 -3.90 17.95
C ARG A 372 -4.98 -5.33 17.67
N PRO A 373 -4.84 -6.17 18.71
CA PRO A 373 -4.49 -7.58 18.53
C PRO A 373 -5.40 -8.34 17.59
N ASP A 374 -6.69 -7.97 17.53
CA ASP A 374 -7.69 -8.55 16.63
C ASP A 374 -7.28 -8.42 15.15
N PHE A 375 -6.59 -7.36 14.75
CA PHE A 375 -6.08 -7.20 13.39
C PHE A 375 -4.89 -8.13 13.09
N VAL A 376 -4.10 -8.46 14.11
CA VAL A 376 -2.99 -9.41 13.98
C VAL A 376 -3.52 -10.84 13.85
N TYR A 377 -4.59 -11.18 14.58
CA TYR A 377 -5.23 -12.50 14.55
C TYR A 377 -6.32 -12.63 13.48
N ASN A 378 -6.59 -11.58 12.68
CA ASN A 378 -7.66 -11.60 11.68
C ASN A 378 -7.42 -12.73 10.66
N PRO A 379 -8.34 -13.70 10.49
CA PRO A 379 -8.21 -14.75 9.51
C PRO A 379 -8.39 -14.26 8.06
N ASP A 380 -9.06 -13.12 7.89
CA ASP A 380 -9.23 -12.48 6.58
C ASP A 380 -7.96 -11.69 6.21
N TYR A 381 -7.11 -12.30 5.41
CA TYR A 381 -5.88 -11.70 4.92
C TYR A 381 -6.09 -10.43 4.07
N VAL A 382 -7.27 -10.23 3.51
CA VAL A 382 -7.60 -9.00 2.77
C VAL A 382 -7.48 -7.76 3.65
N TRP A 383 -7.81 -7.91 4.94
CA TRP A 383 -7.78 -6.83 5.94
C TRP A 383 -6.81 -7.07 7.10
N ARG A 384 -6.20 -8.23 7.18
CA ARG A 384 -5.22 -8.54 8.22
C ARG A 384 -4.11 -7.49 8.24
N TYR A 385 -3.78 -6.98 9.41
CA TYR A 385 -2.87 -5.87 9.68
C TYR A 385 -3.33 -4.51 9.10
N VAL A 386 -3.81 -4.48 7.86
CA VAL A 386 -4.14 -3.24 7.14
C VAL A 386 -5.49 -2.64 7.57
N MET A 387 -6.31 -3.37 8.31
CA MET A 387 -7.60 -2.87 8.83
C MET A 387 -7.45 -1.57 9.61
N ILE A 388 -6.32 -1.37 10.33
CA ILE A 388 -6.03 -0.13 11.07
C ILE A 388 -6.12 1.13 10.19
N VAL A 389 -5.81 1.01 8.89
CA VAL A 389 -5.94 2.14 7.94
C VAL A 389 -7.41 2.53 7.77
N ARG A 390 -8.30 1.53 7.81
CA ARG A 390 -9.74 1.73 7.63
C ARG A 390 -10.39 2.31 8.86
N THR A 391 -10.01 1.86 10.05
CA THR A 391 -10.69 2.17 11.31
C THR A 391 -10.05 3.33 12.06
N ASP A 392 -8.72 3.45 12.06
CA ASP A 392 -8.01 4.35 12.96
C ASP A 392 -7.31 5.53 12.27
N VAL A 393 -6.94 5.39 10.97
CA VAL A 393 -6.32 6.47 10.23
C VAL A 393 -7.39 7.35 9.58
N ARG A 394 -7.72 8.46 10.23
CA ARG A 394 -8.71 9.42 9.72
C ARG A 394 -8.40 9.90 8.31
N TYR A 395 -9.43 10.05 7.48
CA TYR A 395 -9.29 10.81 6.26
C TYR A 395 -9.17 12.31 6.62
N GLY A 396 -8.10 12.96 6.18
CA GLY A 396 -7.78 14.30 6.60
C GLY A 396 -6.69 14.95 5.76
N SER A 397 -5.96 15.90 6.33
CA SER A 397 -4.90 16.64 5.64
C SER A 397 -3.64 15.80 5.44
N GLN A 398 -2.92 16.08 4.34
CA GLN A 398 -1.52 15.63 4.16
C GLN A 398 -0.50 16.63 4.74
N ASP A 399 -0.96 17.68 5.39
CA ASP A 399 -0.10 18.75 5.86
C ASP A 399 0.75 18.29 7.05
N VAL A 400 2.04 18.11 6.79
CA VAL A 400 3.03 17.68 7.78
C VAL A 400 3.33 18.71 8.87
N LYS A 401 2.83 19.94 8.75
CA LYS A 401 3.01 20.97 9.79
C LYS A 401 2.33 20.62 11.12
N TYR A 402 1.39 19.68 11.11
CA TYR A 402 0.74 19.17 12.31
C TYR A 402 1.44 17.97 12.92
N ASP A 403 2.43 17.40 12.21
CA ASP A 403 3.20 16.27 12.69
C ASP A 403 4.04 16.68 13.92
N PHE A 404 4.11 15.79 14.89
CA PHE A 404 4.98 16.01 16.05
C PHE A 404 6.44 15.75 15.65
N PRO A 405 7.36 16.71 15.86
CA PRO A 405 8.76 16.56 15.51
C PRO A 405 9.44 15.36 16.19
N VAL A 406 9.01 15.01 17.39
CA VAL A 406 9.52 13.86 18.16
C VAL A 406 9.10 12.51 17.60
N LEU A 407 8.09 12.47 16.71
CA LEU A 407 7.58 11.25 16.10
C LEU A 407 8.07 11.11 14.68
N ASN A 408 8.34 9.86 14.26
CA ASN A 408 8.60 9.57 12.86
C ASN A 408 7.35 9.81 11.99
N PHE A 409 7.55 10.07 10.71
CA PHE A 409 6.49 10.23 9.71
C PHE A 409 5.39 9.15 9.82
N PHE A 410 5.79 7.87 9.96
CA PHE A 410 4.84 6.76 10.05
C PHE A 410 4.06 6.75 11.36
N GLN A 411 4.62 7.28 12.45
CA GLN A 411 3.95 7.39 13.76
C GLN A 411 2.94 8.54 13.79
N ASN A 412 3.20 9.59 13.02
CA ASN A 412 2.29 10.73 12.90
C ASN A 412 1.02 10.40 12.09
N ILE A 413 1.07 9.42 11.18
CA ILE A 413 -0.10 9.08 10.34
C ILE A 413 -1.31 8.62 11.17
N PRO A 414 -1.24 7.64 12.08
CA PRO A 414 -2.40 7.28 12.89
C PRO A 414 -2.83 8.39 13.85
N LYS A 415 -1.92 9.26 14.29
CA LYS A 415 -2.23 10.41 15.15
C LYS A 415 -3.03 11.49 14.39
N ASP A 416 -2.54 11.93 13.25
CA ASP A 416 -3.08 13.10 12.52
C ASP A 416 -4.00 12.72 11.36
N GLY A 417 -3.96 11.47 10.93
CA GLY A 417 -4.65 11.00 9.75
C GLY A 417 -3.92 11.36 8.46
N GLY A 418 -4.65 11.33 7.36
CA GLY A 418 -4.13 11.70 6.05
C GLY A 418 -5.11 11.41 4.92
N VAL A 419 -4.86 11.96 3.74
CA VAL A 419 -5.57 11.58 2.53
C VAL A 419 -5.04 10.23 2.01
N CYS A 420 -5.56 9.76 0.90
CA CYS A 420 -5.24 8.47 0.29
C CYS A 420 -3.72 8.14 0.26
N GLY A 421 -2.86 9.12 -0.06
CA GLY A 421 -1.40 8.93 -0.09
C GLY A 421 -0.82 8.50 1.26
N ARG A 422 -1.06 9.26 2.33
CA ARG A 422 -0.58 8.91 3.69
C ARG A 422 -1.17 7.58 4.17
N ARG A 423 -2.46 7.34 3.92
CA ARG A 423 -3.16 6.11 4.29
C ARG A 423 -2.57 4.88 3.57
N ALA A 424 -2.35 4.97 2.27
CA ALA A 424 -1.73 3.92 1.49
C ALA A 424 -0.26 3.66 1.92
N PHE A 425 0.50 4.70 2.24
CA PHE A 425 1.84 4.57 2.80
C PHE A 425 1.83 3.81 4.13
N PHE A 426 0.93 4.19 5.04
CA PHE A 426 0.84 3.55 6.34
C PHE A 426 0.42 2.08 6.24
N GLY A 427 -0.55 1.76 5.37
CA GLY A 427 -0.96 0.37 5.14
C GLY A 427 0.18 -0.50 4.61
N ARG A 428 0.92 -0.02 3.60
CA ARG A 428 2.12 -0.71 3.11
C ARG A 428 3.18 -0.91 4.18
N PHE A 429 3.42 0.13 4.97
CA PHE A 429 4.38 0.11 6.06
C PHE A 429 4.03 -0.96 7.10
N VAL A 430 2.78 -1.00 7.57
CA VAL A 430 2.32 -1.98 8.56
C VAL A 430 2.42 -3.40 8.01
N LEU A 431 1.99 -3.65 6.77
CA LEU A 431 2.09 -4.95 6.13
C LEU A 431 3.55 -5.43 6.04
N LYS A 432 4.47 -4.56 5.57
CA LYS A 432 5.91 -4.88 5.52
C LYS A 432 6.50 -5.11 6.91
N ALA A 433 6.05 -4.38 7.92
CA ALA A 433 6.49 -4.59 9.29
C ALA A 433 6.18 -6.02 9.77
N PHE A 434 5.06 -6.61 9.35
CA PHE A 434 4.72 -8.01 9.62
C PHE A 434 5.25 -9.00 8.57
N GLY A 435 6.03 -8.53 7.61
CA GLY A 435 6.66 -9.38 6.61
C GLY A 435 5.77 -9.75 5.42
N ILE A 436 4.71 -9.01 5.14
CA ILE A 436 3.81 -9.25 4.00
C ILE A 436 4.27 -8.45 2.78
N PRO A 437 4.45 -9.10 1.61
CA PRO A 437 4.77 -8.43 0.36
C PRO A 437 3.70 -7.42 -0.04
N THR A 438 4.10 -6.19 -0.34
CA THR A 438 3.18 -5.11 -0.73
C THR A 438 3.70 -4.29 -1.90
N TRP A 439 2.77 -3.79 -2.70
CA TRP A 439 3.07 -2.89 -3.80
C TRP A 439 2.06 -1.74 -3.87
N GLY A 440 2.48 -0.60 -4.43
CA GLY A 440 1.61 0.55 -4.60
C GLY A 440 0.87 0.51 -5.92
N VAL A 441 -0.41 0.84 -5.90
CA VAL A 441 -1.22 1.05 -7.10
C VAL A 441 -1.91 2.39 -7.01
N THR A 442 -2.22 3.01 -8.15
CA THR A 442 -2.89 4.30 -8.18
C THR A 442 -3.79 4.45 -9.41
N GLN A 443 -4.67 5.40 -9.32
CA GLN A 443 -5.50 5.92 -10.41
C GLN A 443 -5.49 7.46 -10.35
N PRO A 444 -6.05 8.18 -11.32
CA PRO A 444 -6.03 9.63 -11.29
C PRO A 444 -6.53 10.18 -9.96
N ALA A 445 -5.72 11.05 -9.36
CA ALA A 445 -5.98 11.72 -8.07
C ALA A 445 -6.17 10.78 -6.86
N HIS A 446 -5.74 9.51 -6.94
CA HIS A 446 -5.88 8.55 -5.86
C HIS A 446 -4.66 7.64 -5.72
N ALA A 447 -4.30 7.29 -4.49
CA ALA A 447 -3.28 6.33 -4.14
C ALA A 447 -3.85 5.23 -3.25
N ALA A 448 -3.50 4.00 -3.57
CA ALA A 448 -3.92 2.80 -2.88
C ALA A 448 -2.75 1.83 -2.69
N LEU A 449 -3.03 0.66 -2.16
CA LEU A 449 -2.04 -0.39 -1.99
C LEU A 449 -2.56 -1.74 -2.46
N SER A 450 -1.64 -2.59 -2.85
CA SER A 450 -1.89 -4.02 -3.03
C SER A 450 -0.97 -4.82 -2.14
N HIS A 451 -1.40 -6.02 -1.76
CA HIS A 451 -0.59 -6.91 -0.96
C HIS A 451 -0.92 -8.37 -1.23
N TRP A 452 0.02 -9.20 -0.82
CA TRP A 452 -0.10 -10.65 -0.90
C TRP A 452 -1.15 -11.19 0.09
N THR A 453 -1.91 -12.19 -0.34
CA THR A 453 -2.72 -13.07 0.50
C THR A 453 -2.53 -14.52 0.08
N PRO A 454 -2.88 -15.52 0.90
CA PRO A 454 -2.81 -16.95 0.49
C PRO A 454 -3.61 -17.27 -0.78
N LYS A 455 -4.63 -16.49 -1.09
CA LYS A 455 -5.48 -16.68 -2.27
C LYS A 455 -4.97 -15.92 -3.50
N GLY A 456 -4.05 -15.00 -3.35
CA GLY A 456 -3.52 -14.13 -4.39
C GLY A 456 -3.38 -12.69 -3.93
N TRP A 457 -2.96 -11.82 -4.83
CA TRP A 457 -2.83 -10.41 -4.53
C TRP A 457 -4.18 -9.69 -4.54
N VAL A 458 -4.36 -8.76 -3.62
CA VAL A 458 -5.57 -7.94 -3.47
C VAL A 458 -5.20 -6.46 -3.50
N ILE A 459 -6.13 -5.61 -3.95
CA ILE A 459 -6.02 -4.15 -3.82
C ILE A 459 -6.98 -3.68 -2.74
N ASN A 460 -6.48 -2.84 -1.83
CA ASN A 460 -7.28 -2.15 -0.82
C ASN A 460 -7.38 -0.65 -1.14
N LEU A 461 -8.33 0.03 -0.51
CA LEU A 461 -8.55 1.47 -0.58
C LEU A 461 -9.03 1.96 -1.97
N GLY A 462 -9.86 1.16 -2.65
CA GLY A 462 -10.70 1.62 -3.75
C GLY A 462 -10.01 1.87 -5.08
N ALA A 463 -8.87 1.23 -5.38
CA ALA A 463 -8.21 1.33 -6.68
C ALA A 463 -8.37 0.05 -7.52
N GLY A 464 -8.13 0.17 -8.83
CA GLY A 464 -8.02 -0.93 -9.77
C GLY A 464 -6.56 -1.27 -10.12
N TRP A 465 -6.37 -2.35 -10.89
CA TRP A 465 -5.05 -2.81 -11.31
C TRP A 465 -4.48 -2.05 -12.50
N GLU A 466 -5.26 -1.24 -13.19
CA GLU A 466 -4.91 -0.57 -14.44
C GLU A 466 -3.79 0.47 -14.31
N ARG A 467 -3.40 0.83 -13.07
CA ARG A 467 -2.34 1.80 -12.82
C ARG A 467 -1.43 1.37 -11.70
N SER A 468 -0.15 1.75 -11.83
CA SER A 468 0.86 1.57 -10.80
C SER A 468 1.48 2.90 -10.41
N TRP A 469 1.94 2.99 -9.17
CA TRP A 469 2.37 4.26 -8.60
C TRP A 469 3.78 4.18 -8.06
N TRP A 470 4.28 3.68 -7.18
CA TRP A 470 5.63 3.73 -6.64
C TRP A 470 6.65 3.03 -7.53
N ASP A 471 6.89 3.57 -8.70
CA ASP A 471 7.85 3.00 -9.63
C ASP A 471 9.25 3.54 -9.35
N LYS A 472 9.97 2.85 -8.53
CA LYS A 472 11.43 2.96 -8.43
C LYS A 472 12.13 1.77 -9.10
N ASP A 473 11.41 1.05 -9.94
CA ASP A 473 11.93 -0.05 -10.72
C ASP A 473 12.64 0.46 -11.99
N GLU A 474 13.52 -0.37 -12.54
CA GLU A 474 14.23 -0.08 -13.79
C GLU A 474 13.26 0.20 -14.95
N ALA A 475 12.19 -0.57 -15.01
CA ALA A 475 11.13 -0.45 -15.97
C ALA A 475 9.79 -0.30 -15.24
N PRO A 476 9.28 0.93 -15.10
CA PRO A 476 7.94 1.16 -14.60
C PRO A 476 6.92 0.36 -15.39
N ARG A 477 6.03 -0.36 -14.70
CA ARG A 477 5.01 -1.22 -15.31
C ARG A 477 3.62 -0.90 -14.80
N SER A 478 2.60 -1.35 -15.51
CA SER A 478 1.21 -1.21 -15.08
C SER A 478 0.89 -2.15 -13.91
N GLY A 479 -0.14 -1.84 -13.14
CA GLY A 479 -0.67 -2.74 -12.13
C GLY A 479 -1.20 -4.03 -12.74
N THR A 480 -1.72 -3.96 -13.97
CA THR A 480 -2.19 -5.13 -14.73
C THR A 480 -1.04 -6.08 -15.03
N ASP A 481 0.10 -5.58 -15.53
CA ASP A 481 1.29 -6.42 -15.77
C ASP A 481 1.82 -7.03 -14.48
N PHE A 482 1.81 -6.27 -13.39
CA PHE A 482 2.19 -6.79 -12.08
C PHE A 482 1.25 -7.93 -11.64
N LEU A 483 -0.07 -7.76 -11.78
CA LEU A 483 -1.04 -8.79 -11.44
C LEU A 483 -0.82 -10.06 -12.27
N LEU A 484 -0.64 -9.93 -13.59
CA LEU A 484 -0.35 -11.06 -14.48
C LEU A 484 0.91 -11.81 -14.03
N GLU A 485 1.98 -11.09 -13.67
CA GLU A 485 3.19 -11.72 -13.14
C GLU A 485 2.92 -12.47 -11.84
N THR A 486 2.20 -11.88 -10.88
CA THR A 486 1.90 -12.54 -9.60
C THR A 486 1.11 -13.84 -9.80
N GLN A 487 0.17 -13.84 -10.74
CA GLN A 487 -0.63 -15.01 -11.09
C GLN A 487 0.21 -16.07 -11.81
N ALA A 488 1.02 -15.68 -12.79
CA ALA A 488 1.88 -16.60 -13.55
C ALA A 488 2.93 -17.28 -12.65
N ARG A 489 3.50 -16.56 -11.68
CA ARG A 489 4.49 -17.10 -10.72
C ARG A 489 3.95 -18.20 -9.81
N LYS A 490 2.64 -18.29 -9.61
CA LYS A 490 2.03 -19.44 -8.90
C LYS A 490 2.29 -20.77 -9.63
N HIS A 491 2.54 -20.74 -10.92
CA HIS A 491 2.88 -21.88 -11.75
C HIS A 491 4.41 -21.98 -11.93
N SER A 492 5.15 -22.10 -10.85
CA SER A 492 6.62 -21.93 -10.79
C SER A 492 7.39 -22.73 -11.84
N LYS A 493 7.03 -23.99 -12.09
CA LYS A 493 7.67 -24.83 -13.11
C LYS A 493 7.46 -24.31 -14.54
N ASP A 494 6.24 -23.89 -14.85
CA ASP A 494 5.93 -23.31 -16.17
C ASP A 494 6.43 -21.89 -16.30
N TYR A 495 6.50 -21.13 -15.20
CA TYR A 495 7.02 -19.76 -15.19
C TYR A 495 8.50 -19.69 -15.59
N LEU A 496 9.26 -20.75 -15.38
CA LEU A 496 10.64 -20.83 -15.86
C LEU A 496 10.75 -20.69 -17.40
N LYS A 497 9.71 -21.09 -18.15
CA LYS A 497 9.63 -20.85 -19.60
C LYS A 497 9.53 -19.37 -19.94
N VAL A 498 8.79 -18.61 -19.14
CA VAL A 498 8.72 -17.14 -19.22
C VAL A 498 10.10 -16.53 -19.03
N LEU A 499 10.78 -16.97 -17.96
CA LEU A 499 12.11 -16.46 -17.61
C LEU A 499 13.14 -16.77 -18.70
N ARG A 500 13.14 -17.99 -19.27
CA ARG A 500 14.04 -18.35 -20.37
C ARG A 500 13.82 -17.46 -21.58
N ALA A 501 12.57 -17.18 -21.96
CA ALA A 501 12.26 -16.26 -23.04
C ALA A 501 12.74 -14.82 -22.73
N GLN A 502 12.61 -14.37 -21.50
CA GLN A 502 13.11 -13.06 -21.04
C GLN A 502 14.66 -13.02 -21.07
N TRP A 503 15.32 -14.11 -20.64
CA TRP A 503 16.79 -14.17 -20.70
C TRP A 503 17.30 -14.15 -22.16
N VAL A 504 16.66 -14.90 -23.06
CA VAL A 504 16.99 -14.84 -24.49
C VAL A 504 16.81 -13.42 -25.02
N SER A 505 15.68 -12.79 -24.76
CA SER A 505 15.41 -11.40 -25.17
C SER A 505 16.54 -10.45 -24.72
N ARG A 506 16.92 -10.53 -23.45
CA ARG A 506 17.98 -9.69 -22.85
C ARG A 506 19.34 -9.96 -23.52
N ILE A 507 19.70 -11.24 -23.72
CA ILE A 507 20.95 -11.65 -24.36
C ILE A 507 21.04 -11.13 -25.79
N LEU A 508 19.92 -11.14 -26.53
CA LEU A 508 19.86 -10.59 -27.87
C LEU A 508 19.86 -9.06 -27.93
N GLY A 509 19.72 -8.40 -26.76
CA GLY A 509 19.62 -6.94 -26.69
C GLY A 509 18.28 -6.41 -27.19
N GLU A 510 17.24 -7.22 -27.16
CA GLU A 510 15.90 -6.76 -27.49
C GLU A 510 15.38 -5.75 -26.46
N GLU A 511 14.62 -4.76 -26.94
CA GLU A 511 13.87 -3.90 -26.05
C GLU A 511 12.81 -4.72 -25.31
N ALA A 512 12.69 -4.52 -23.98
CA ALA A 512 11.71 -5.23 -23.17
C ALA A 512 10.29 -4.71 -23.44
N TYR A 513 9.32 -5.61 -23.58
CA TYR A 513 7.91 -5.24 -23.62
C TYR A 513 7.53 -4.44 -22.38
N ASN A 514 6.83 -3.32 -22.58
CA ASN A 514 6.35 -2.49 -21.49
C ASN A 514 5.07 -1.77 -21.90
N ASP A 515 3.93 -2.27 -21.45
CA ASP A 515 2.60 -1.71 -21.72
C ASP A 515 2.48 -0.25 -21.27
N ARG A 516 2.96 0.07 -20.08
CA ARG A 516 2.87 1.42 -19.50
C ARG A 516 3.62 2.47 -20.33
N LYS A 517 4.73 2.09 -20.95
CA LYS A 517 5.52 2.97 -21.83
C LYS A 517 5.10 2.89 -23.28
N GLY A 518 4.18 2.01 -23.63
CA GLY A 518 3.81 1.75 -25.01
C GLY A 518 4.95 1.10 -25.82
N VAL A 519 5.87 0.38 -25.16
CA VAL A 519 6.99 -0.31 -25.80
C VAL A 519 6.56 -1.70 -26.23
N GLU A 520 6.61 -1.96 -27.52
CA GLU A 520 6.19 -3.26 -28.07
C GLU A 520 7.14 -4.42 -27.78
N GLY A 521 8.39 -4.13 -27.48
CA GLY A 521 9.42 -5.13 -27.23
C GLY A 521 9.86 -5.92 -28.45
N GLY A 522 10.96 -6.64 -28.31
CA GLY A 522 11.41 -7.62 -29.31
C GLY A 522 10.55 -8.88 -29.32
N ILE A 523 10.82 -9.79 -30.24
CA ILE A 523 9.99 -11.00 -30.41
C ILE A 523 10.01 -11.92 -29.16
N TRP A 524 11.18 -12.15 -28.58
CA TRP A 524 11.31 -13.01 -27.39
C TRP A 524 10.69 -12.36 -26.15
N SER A 525 10.84 -11.04 -26.01
CA SER A 525 10.19 -10.27 -24.94
C SER A 525 8.66 -10.37 -25.02
N ARG A 526 8.10 -10.28 -26.21
CA ARG A 526 6.66 -10.46 -26.45
C ARG A 526 6.19 -11.88 -26.18
N LEU A 527 6.96 -12.88 -26.61
CA LEU A 527 6.63 -14.28 -26.33
C LEU A 527 6.62 -14.58 -24.83
N ALA A 528 7.55 -13.98 -24.06
CA ALA A 528 7.56 -14.05 -22.62
C ALA A 528 6.27 -13.42 -22.02
N HIS A 529 5.83 -12.27 -22.53
CA HIS A 529 4.57 -11.64 -22.11
C HIS A 529 3.36 -12.54 -22.41
N TYR A 530 3.25 -13.12 -23.61
CA TYR A 530 2.14 -14.02 -23.92
C TYR A 530 2.13 -15.29 -23.05
N LEU A 531 3.30 -15.86 -22.73
CA LEU A 531 3.41 -16.95 -21.77
C LEU A 531 2.89 -16.53 -20.38
N THR A 532 3.23 -15.33 -19.94
CA THR A 532 2.73 -14.76 -18.68
C THR A 532 1.21 -14.66 -18.70
N VAL A 533 0.62 -14.12 -19.78
CA VAL A 533 -0.84 -14.05 -19.96
C VAL A 533 -1.50 -15.44 -19.95
N ILE A 534 -0.89 -16.42 -20.63
CA ILE A 534 -1.41 -17.80 -20.68
C ILE A 534 -1.40 -18.44 -19.29
N LEU A 535 -0.32 -18.26 -18.53
CA LEU A 535 -0.23 -18.79 -17.17
C LEU A 535 -1.20 -18.10 -16.23
N ALA A 536 -1.26 -16.77 -16.28
CA ALA A 536 -2.14 -15.97 -15.47
C ALA A 536 -3.63 -16.29 -15.73
N SER A 537 -4.00 -16.65 -16.96
CA SER A 537 -5.38 -17.01 -17.31
C SER A 537 -5.91 -18.28 -16.60
N LYS A 538 -5.01 -19.06 -15.98
CA LYS A 538 -5.38 -20.21 -15.13
C LYS A 538 -5.82 -19.78 -13.72
N GLU A 539 -5.59 -18.53 -13.35
CA GLU A 539 -5.88 -17.97 -12.03
C GLU A 539 -7.04 -16.98 -12.09
N VAL A 540 -7.73 -16.86 -10.97
CA VAL A 540 -8.78 -15.84 -10.81
C VAL A 540 -8.21 -14.68 -10.00
N ALA A 541 -8.26 -13.49 -10.56
CA ALA A 541 -7.87 -12.27 -9.84
C ALA A 541 -8.86 -11.99 -8.70
N LEU A 542 -8.32 -11.64 -7.54
CA LEU A 542 -9.15 -11.09 -6.48
C LEU A 542 -9.60 -9.67 -6.89
N GLY A 543 -10.88 -9.40 -6.65
CA GLY A 543 -11.42 -8.05 -6.86
C GLY A 543 -10.84 -7.04 -5.86
N PRO A 544 -11.00 -5.74 -6.15
CA PRO A 544 -10.65 -4.72 -5.17
C PRO A 544 -11.49 -4.84 -3.91
N ALA A 545 -10.88 -4.56 -2.75
CA ALA A 545 -11.53 -4.58 -1.45
C ALA A 545 -11.73 -3.16 -0.93
N GLY A 546 -12.98 -2.85 -0.54
CA GLY A 546 -13.38 -1.57 0.03
C GLY A 546 -13.55 -0.44 -0.98
N GLN A 547 -14.05 0.69 -0.48
CA GLN A 547 -14.25 1.94 -1.22
C GLN A 547 -13.47 3.07 -0.53
N GLU A 548 -12.91 3.98 -1.31
CA GLU A 548 -12.00 5.01 -0.83
C GLU A 548 -12.56 5.89 0.30
N PHE A 549 -13.72 6.51 0.05
CA PHE A 549 -14.26 7.51 0.99
C PHE A 549 -15.11 6.93 2.10
N ALA A 550 -15.81 5.84 1.85
CA ALA A 550 -16.63 5.18 2.87
C ALA A 550 -15.77 4.59 3.99
N GLU A 551 -14.56 4.12 3.66
CA GLU A 551 -13.61 3.55 4.62
C GLU A 551 -13.06 4.58 5.62
N ALA A 552 -12.92 5.84 5.20
CA ALA A 552 -12.35 6.90 6.04
C ALA A 552 -13.24 7.28 7.23
N ASN A 553 -14.53 7.05 7.11
CA ASN A 553 -15.55 7.46 8.07
C ASN A 553 -16.40 6.29 8.57
N GLU A 554 -16.03 5.05 8.26
CA GLU A 554 -16.73 3.91 8.85
C GLU A 554 -16.59 3.98 10.37
N PRO A 555 -17.69 4.10 11.11
CA PRO A 555 -17.63 4.02 12.57
C PRO A 555 -17.07 2.65 12.94
N GLU A 556 -16.08 2.63 13.82
CA GLU A 556 -15.63 1.41 14.47
C GLU A 556 -16.84 0.73 15.09
N GLY A 557 -17.17 -0.46 14.63
CA GLY A 557 -18.20 -1.35 15.16
C GLY A 557 -19.49 -0.65 15.64
N LYS A 558 -20.61 -1.09 15.18
CA LYS A 558 -21.90 -0.64 15.67
C LYS A 558 -21.94 -0.83 17.19
N HIS A 559 -22.52 0.11 17.89
CA HIS A 559 -22.88 0.24 19.31
C HIS A 559 -22.97 -1.02 20.21
N GLU A 560 -22.25 -2.08 19.91
CA GLU A 560 -22.33 -3.37 20.59
C GLU A 560 -20.96 -3.83 21.09
N VAL A 561 -20.98 -4.57 22.20
CA VAL A 561 -19.79 -5.27 22.71
C VAL A 561 -19.56 -6.52 21.87
N GLN A 562 -18.42 -6.58 21.19
CA GLN A 562 -18.02 -7.71 20.36
C GLN A 562 -16.94 -8.55 21.07
N GLN A 563 -16.87 -9.84 20.75
CA GLN A 563 -15.86 -10.76 21.27
C GLN A 563 -15.11 -11.39 20.09
N VAL A 564 -13.78 -11.28 20.10
CA VAL A 564 -12.92 -11.74 18.99
C VAL A 564 -11.73 -12.53 19.53
N ASN A 565 -11.56 -13.76 19.06
CA ASN A 565 -10.41 -14.62 19.39
C ASN A 565 -10.08 -14.67 20.88
N LEU A 566 -11.05 -15.03 21.71
CA LEU A 566 -10.86 -15.08 23.16
C LEU A 566 -9.97 -16.25 23.57
N PRO A 567 -9.12 -16.09 24.61
CA PRO A 567 -8.46 -17.21 25.25
C PRO A 567 -9.46 -17.99 26.09
N GLU A 568 -9.21 -19.29 26.27
CA GLU A 568 -10.05 -20.18 27.11
C GLU A 568 -9.93 -19.86 28.60
N THR A 569 -8.90 -19.13 29.03
CA THR A 569 -8.65 -18.80 30.44
C THR A 569 -9.65 -17.79 31.00
N GLU A 570 -10.25 -18.13 32.11
CA GLU A 570 -11.09 -17.21 32.90
C GLU A 570 -10.20 -16.25 33.69
N GLU A 571 -10.45 -14.95 33.57
CA GLU A 571 -9.74 -13.91 34.33
C GLU A 571 -10.61 -13.48 35.51
N LYS A 572 -9.96 -13.21 36.66
CA LYS A 572 -10.60 -12.73 37.89
C LYS A 572 -9.81 -11.57 38.47
N PRO A 573 -10.45 -10.66 39.22
CA PRO A 573 -9.73 -9.69 40.03
C PRO A 573 -8.84 -10.41 41.05
N PHE A 574 -7.68 -9.82 41.31
CA PHE A 574 -6.79 -10.34 42.37
C PHE A 574 -6.13 -9.20 43.14
N ILE A 575 -5.69 -9.53 44.35
CA ILE A 575 -4.95 -8.61 45.22
C ILE A 575 -3.50 -9.09 45.22
N ASN A 576 -2.56 -8.18 44.85
CA ASN A 576 -1.15 -8.49 44.89
C ASN A 576 -0.57 -8.36 46.31
N SER A 577 0.71 -8.72 46.49
CA SER A 577 1.43 -8.66 47.75
C SER A 577 1.53 -7.27 48.39
N PHE A 578 1.26 -6.20 47.63
CA PHE A 578 1.25 -4.82 48.11
C PHE A 578 -0.16 -4.30 48.43
N GLY A 579 -1.16 -5.17 48.42
CA GLY A 579 -2.54 -4.78 48.68
C GLY A 579 -3.26 -4.09 47.51
N THR A 580 -2.61 -3.99 46.34
CA THR A 580 -3.21 -3.43 45.14
C THR A 580 -4.21 -4.41 44.53
N ILE A 581 -5.43 -3.95 44.29
CA ILE A 581 -6.47 -4.71 43.61
C ILE A 581 -6.27 -4.50 42.11
N VAL A 582 -6.04 -5.57 41.37
CA VAL A 582 -5.92 -5.55 39.90
C VAL A 582 -7.17 -6.15 39.28
N VAL A 583 -7.82 -5.39 38.42
CA VAL A 583 -9.09 -5.74 37.78
C VAL A 583 -8.87 -5.82 36.25
N PRO A 584 -8.92 -7.02 35.65
CA PRO A 584 -8.86 -7.12 34.20
C PRO A 584 -9.98 -6.34 33.50
N ALA A 585 -9.67 -5.61 32.45
CA ALA A 585 -10.64 -4.72 31.81
C ALA A 585 -11.81 -5.46 31.14
N ALA A 586 -11.62 -6.74 30.82
CA ALA A 586 -12.62 -7.56 30.09
C ALA A 586 -13.67 -8.23 31.01
N ILE A 587 -13.57 -8.06 32.34
CA ILE A 587 -14.48 -8.75 33.31
C ILE A 587 -15.62 -7.85 33.83
N PHE A 588 -16.04 -6.88 33.02
CA PHE A 588 -17.19 -6.03 33.38
C PHE A 588 -18.46 -6.87 33.67
N SER A 589 -19.26 -6.46 34.65
CA SER A 589 -20.55 -7.07 34.94
C SER A 589 -21.66 -6.63 33.98
N ASN A 590 -21.52 -5.42 33.42
CA ASN A 590 -22.40 -4.86 32.43
C ASN A 590 -21.59 -3.93 31.49
N ALA A 591 -21.91 -3.88 30.22
CA ALA A 591 -21.28 -2.95 29.31
C ALA A 591 -22.22 -2.60 28.14
N SER A 592 -22.05 -1.40 27.62
CA SER A 592 -22.77 -0.88 26.44
C SER A 592 -21.86 -0.01 25.58
N GLY A 593 -22.26 0.20 24.33
CA GLY A 593 -21.51 1.01 23.37
C GLY A 593 -20.38 0.25 22.68
N PRO A 594 -19.62 0.92 21.80
CA PRO A 594 -18.62 0.30 20.96
C PRO A 594 -17.45 -0.24 21.78
N CYS A 595 -17.30 -1.55 21.83
CA CYS A 595 -16.20 -2.23 22.52
C CYS A 595 -15.90 -3.57 21.87
N ILE A 596 -14.62 -3.91 21.76
CA ILE A 596 -14.15 -5.21 21.30
C ILE A 596 -13.35 -5.85 22.43
N VAL A 597 -13.78 -7.00 22.88
CA VAL A 597 -13.04 -7.85 23.82
C VAL A 597 -12.21 -8.84 23.00
N MET A 598 -10.90 -8.86 23.21
CA MET A 598 -9.99 -9.66 22.42
C MET A 598 -8.85 -10.26 23.23
N LYS A 599 -8.19 -11.28 22.68
CA LYS A 599 -6.96 -11.85 23.25
C LYS A 599 -5.83 -10.82 23.25
N SER A 600 -5.15 -10.68 24.37
CA SER A 600 -4.00 -9.79 24.53
C SER A 600 -2.66 -10.50 24.30
N PHE A 601 -1.69 -9.83 23.71
CA PHE A 601 -0.30 -10.31 23.65
C PHE A 601 0.42 -10.26 25.02
N LEU A 602 -0.13 -9.52 26.00
CA LEU A 602 0.32 -9.58 27.39
C LEU A 602 -0.27 -10.77 28.18
N GLY A 603 -0.95 -11.68 27.48
CA GLY A 603 -1.72 -12.77 28.11
C GLY A 603 -3.14 -12.35 28.48
N GLY A 604 -4.05 -13.32 28.57
CA GLY A 604 -5.45 -13.07 28.88
C GLY A 604 -6.15 -12.19 27.84
N LYS A 605 -7.08 -11.33 28.31
CA LYS A 605 -7.92 -10.48 27.47
C LYS A 605 -7.55 -9.00 27.61
N GLN A 606 -7.92 -8.22 26.63
CA GLN A 606 -7.96 -6.74 26.67
C GLN A 606 -9.22 -6.27 25.95
N ILE A 607 -9.59 -5.02 26.20
CA ILE A 607 -10.69 -4.36 25.51
C ILE A 607 -10.16 -3.23 24.63
N HIS A 608 -10.86 -2.95 23.53
CA HIS A 608 -10.67 -1.76 22.70
C HIS A 608 -12.01 -1.05 22.59
N CYS A 609 -12.05 0.21 22.99
CA CYS A 609 -13.28 0.97 23.13
C CYS A 609 -13.21 2.27 22.34
N SER A 610 -14.36 2.72 21.82
CA SER A 610 -14.55 4.04 21.22
C SER A 610 -15.58 4.87 22.00
N GLY A 611 -15.80 6.10 21.60
CA GLY A 611 -16.73 7.02 22.26
C GLY A 611 -18.15 6.46 22.39
N GLY A 612 -18.76 6.68 23.56
CA GLY A 612 -20.05 6.11 23.93
C GLY A 612 -19.98 4.77 24.66
N PHE A 613 -18.78 4.19 24.81
CA PHE A 613 -18.59 2.98 25.64
C PHE A 613 -18.80 3.29 27.11
N SER A 614 -19.51 2.39 27.82
CA SER A 614 -19.66 2.39 29.26
C SER A 614 -19.60 0.96 29.80
N ALA A 615 -18.86 0.76 30.91
CA ALA A 615 -18.76 -0.54 31.58
C ALA A 615 -18.83 -0.42 33.07
N GLU A 616 -19.44 -1.41 33.71
CA GLU A 616 -19.60 -1.53 35.15
C GLU A 616 -18.77 -2.71 35.67
N TYR A 617 -18.06 -2.47 36.78
CA TYR A 617 -17.21 -3.46 37.43
C TYR A 617 -17.61 -3.58 38.90
N VAL A 618 -17.95 -4.77 39.34
CA VAL A 618 -18.18 -5.07 40.76
C VAL A 618 -16.86 -5.52 41.37
N VAL A 619 -16.32 -4.69 42.27
CA VAL A 619 -14.99 -4.93 42.86
C VAL A 619 -15.14 -5.13 44.36
N GLU A 620 -14.62 -6.25 44.89
CA GLU A 620 -14.55 -6.53 46.31
C GLU A 620 -13.34 -5.83 46.92
N VAL A 621 -13.57 -4.94 47.89
CA VAL A 621 -12.54 -4.12 48.53
C VAL A 621 -12.34 -4.57 49.96
N PRO A 622 -11.13 -4.96 50.38
CA PRO A 622 -10.91 -5.56 51.71
C PRO A 622 -11.04 -4.56 52.86
N ARG A 623 -10.77 -3.28 52.64
CA ARG A 623 -10.85 -2.22 53.65
C ARG A 623 -11.43 -0.95 53.04
N ALA A 624 -12.30 -0.24 53.80
CA ALA A 624 -12.74 1.08 53.40
C ALA A 624 -11.57 2.07 53.46
N GLY A 625 -11.49 3.00 52.50
CA GLY A 625 -10.42 3.99 52.45
C GLY A 625 -10.30 4.70 51.10
N LYS A 626 -9.21 5.42 50.97
CA LYS A 626 -8.85 6.07 49.70
C LYS A 626 -7.95 5.16 48.87
N TYR A 627 -8.25 5.08 47.60
CA TYR A 627 -7.51 4.28 46.59
C TYR A 627 -7.15 5.15 45.41
N ALA A 628 -5.92 5.06 44.98
CA ALA A 628 -5.49 5.65 43.70
C ALA A 628 -5.85 4.68 42.57
N PHE A 629 -6.68 5.14 41.64
CA PHE A 629 -7.04 4.42 40.44
C PHE A 629 -6.02 4.69 39.34
N TYR A 630 -5.56 3.64 38.69
CA TYR A 630 -4.73 3.67 37.48
C TYR A 630 -5.32 2.72 36.45
N ALA A 631 -5.39 3.12 35.18
CA ALA A 631 -5.70 2.21 34.07
C ALA A 631 -4.46 1.98 33.20
N ARG A 632 -4.22 0.73 32.80
CA ARG A 632 -3.19 0.39 31.82
C ARG A 632 -3.79 0.48 30.44
N VAL A 633 -3.35 1.47 29.67
CA VAL A 633 -3.98 1.90 28.41
C VAL A 633 -3.00 2.01 27.25
N VAL A 634 -3.58 1.93 26.05
CA VAL A 634 -2.91 2.23 24.78
C VAL A 634 -3.83 3.06 23.92
N THR A 635 -3.33 4.13 23.33
CA THR A 635 -4.04 4.92 22.31
C THR A 635 -3.08 5.52 21.29
N LEU A 636 -3.59 5.74 20.09
CA LEU A 636 -2.93 6.46 19.01
C LEU A 636 -3.47 7.89 18.85
N GLN A 637 -4.33 8.32 19.77
CA GLN A 637 -5.03 9.60 19.71
C GLN A 637 -4.76 10.42 20.97
N GLU A 638 -4.67 11.74 20.78
CA GLU A 638 -4.54 12.68 21.90
C GLU A 638 -5.89 13.05 22.52
N GLY A 639 -5.84 13.59 23.74
CA GLY A 639 -6.99 14.19 24.40
C GLY A 639 -8.08 13.22 24.84
N GLN A 640 -7.79 11.92 24.87
CA GLN A 640 -8.75 10.91 25.31
C GLN A 640 -8.93 10.95 26.84
N LYS A 641 -10.15 10.66 27.31
CA LYS A 641 -10.50 10.68 28.74
C LYS A 641 -11.53 9.61 29.04
N PHE A 642 -11.34 8.88 30.14
CA PHE A 642 -12.43 8.17 30.79
C PHE A 642 -13.11 9.07 31.82
N LEU A 643 -14.38 8.81 32.02
CA LEU A 643 -15.14 9.29 33.18
C LEU A 643 -15.32 8.11 34.11
N ILE A 644 -14.97 8.29 35.39
CA ILE A 644 -15.12 7.25 36.41
C ILE A 644 -16.10 7.71 37.51
N SER A 645 -17.05 6.86 37.87
CA SER A 645 -17.92 7.06 39.03
C SER A 645 -17.94 5.79 39.90
N VAL A 646 -18.22 5.97 41.19
CA VAL A 646 -18.21 4.90 42.18
C VAL A 646 -19.56 4.82 42.87
N ASN A 647 -20.15 3.63 42.92
CA ASN A 647 -21.42 3.36 43.56
C ASN A 647 -22.54 4.29 43.01
N ASP A 648 -23.29 4.95 43.93
CA ASP A 648 -24.38 5.85 43.57
C ASP A 648 -23.93 7.32 43.40
N ASP A 649 -22.60 7.58 43.38
CA ASP A 649 -22.09 8.93 43.17
C ASP A 649 -22.40 9.37 41.72
N LYS A 650 -23.15 10.48 41.64
CA LYS A 650 -23.50 11.09 40.34
C LYS A 650 -22.39 11.94 39.75
N THR A 651 -21.35 12.25 40.53
CA THR A 651 -20.22 13.06 40.10
C THR A 651 -19.16 12.16 39.49
N ALA A 652 -19.05 12.22 38.17
CA ALA A 652 -18.00 11.51 37.46
C ALA A 652 -16.68 12.31 37.50
N MET A 653 -15.58 11.64 37.79
CA MET A 653 -14.23 12.20 37.76
C MET A 653 -13.58 11.91 36.41
N GLU A 654 -12.81 12.85 35.88
CA GLU A 654 -12.05 12.65 34.65
C GLU A 654 -10.76 11.86 34.94
N VAL A 655 -10.49 10.86 34.13
CA VAL A 655 -9.23 10.11 34.06
C VAL A 655 -8.57 10.42 32.70
N PRO A 656 -7.62 11.35 32.62
CA PRO A 656 -6.92 11.64 31.38
C PRO A 656 -6.14 10.43 30.90
N VAL A 657 -6.28 10.08 29.62
CA VAL A 657 -5.52 9.02 28.97
C VAL A 657 -4.29 9.63 28.32
N PRO A 658 -3.07 9.21 28.69
CA PRO A 658 -1.87 9.73 28.07
C PRO A 658 -1.80 9.34 26.59
N TYR A 659 -1.23 10.20 25.73
CA TYR A 659 -0.86 9.79 24.38
C TYR A 659 0.29 8.79 24.45
N THR A 660 0.07 7.56 24.01
CA THR A 660 1.01 6.44 24.25
C THR A 660 1.82 6.05 23.03
N ALA A 661 1.55 6.63 21.88
CA ALA A 661 2.12 6.20 20.59
C ALA A 661 2.02 4.68 20.36
N GLY A 662 0.98 4.02 20.86
CA GLY A 662 0.77 2.58 20.71
C GLY A 662 1.50 1.70 21.75
N MET A 663 2.11 2.28 22.78
CA MET A 663 2.77 1.54 23.85
C MET A 663 1.93 1.53 25.12
N TRP A 664 1.99 0.46 25.91
CA TRP A 664 1.29 0.37 27.18
C TRP A 664 1.82 1.41 28.18
N GLN A 665 0.92 2.21 28.73
CA GLN A 665 1.21 3.19 29.78
C GLN A 665 0.11 3.17 30.85
N LEU A 666 0.43 3.67 32.03
CA LEU A 666 -0.54 3.92 33.08
C LEU A 666 -1.08 5.34 32.96
N THR A 667 -2.37 5.51 33.25
CA THR A 667 -2.96 6.84 33.46
C THR A 667 -2.38 7.50 34.69
N LEU A 668 -2.53 8.82 34.79
CA LEU A 668 -2.28 9.50 36.06
C LEU A 668 -3.31 9.00 37.14
N PRO A 669 -2.92 9.00 38.43
CA PRO A 669 -3.78 8.54 39.50
C PRO A 669 -5.00 9.44 39.68
N VAL A 670 -6.15 8.81 39.89
CA VAL A 670 -7.37 9.48 40.35
C VAL A 670 -7.80 8.89 41.69
N GLN A 671 -8.04 9.73 42.67
CA GLN A 671 -8.41 9.28 44.02
C GLN A 671 -9.88 8.88 44.08
N LEU A 672 -10.12 7.64 44.52
CA LEU A 672 -11.46 7.08 44.75
C LEU A 672 -11.66 6.80 46.23
N SER A 673 -12.84 7.09 46.75
CA SER A 673 -13.26 6.67 48.11
C SER A 673 -14.10 5.38 48.00
N LEU A 674 -13.57 4.27 48.50
CA LEU A 674 -14.20 2.96 48.43
C LEU A 674 -14.62 2.47 49.81
N LYS A 675 -15.79 1.82 49.88
CA LYS A 675 -16.27 1.15 51.12
C LYS A 675 -15.72 -0.28 51.19
N GLN A 676 -15.64 -0.84 52.36
CA GLN A 676 -15.35 -2.26 52.55
C GLN A 676 -16.45 -3.11 51.88
N GLY A 677 -16.06 -4.22 51.25
CA GLY A 677 -16.96 -5.08 50.52
C GLY A 677 -17.17 -4.63 49.09
N LYS A 678 -18.34 -4.90 48.53
CA LYS A 678 -18.63 -4.66 47.10
C LYS A 678 -18.78 -3.18 46.77
N ASN A 679 -18.04 -2.73 45.77
CA ASN A 679 -18.17 -1.42 45.16
C ASN A 679 -18.47 -1.59 43.66
N LEU A 680 -19.32 -0.72 43.13
CA LEU A 680 -19.61 -0.63 41.69
C LEU A 680 -18.79 0.52 41.12
N ILE A 681 -17.87 0.20 40.22
CA ILE A 681 -17.06 1.19 39.49
C ILE A 681 -17.58 1.25 38.05
N ARG A 682 -17.96 2.43 37.59
CA ARG A 682 -18.39 2.66 36.20
C ARG A 682 -17.34 3.47 35.48
N LEU A 683 -16.88 2.94 34.34
CA LEU A 683 -15.99 3.63 33.39
C LEU A 683 -16.76 3.95 32.12
N THR A 684 -16.71 5.20 31.69
CA THR A 684 -17.34 5.66 30.44
C THR A 684 -16.32 6.40 29.59
N LEU A 685 -16.27 6.09 28.31
CA LEU A 685 -15.50 6.83 27.33
C LEU A 685 -16.44 7.83 26.63
N LYS A 686 -16.13 9.12 26.75
CA LYS A 686 -16.99 10.21 26.27
C LYS A 686 -17.29 10.06 24.78
N GLU A 687 -18.52 10.40 24.36
CA GLU A 687 -18.88 10.47 22.92
C GLU A 687 -17.88 11.34 22.14
N GLY A 688 -17.55 10.92 20.90
CA GLY A 688 -16.55 11.57 20.09
C GLY A 688 -15.10 11.19 20.41
N SER A 689 -14.86 10.46 21.49
CA SER A 689 -13.56 9.85 21.79
C SER A 689 -13.22 8.78 20.76
N ARG A 690 -11.92 8.62 20.49
CA ARG A 690 -11.42 7.58 19.59
C ARG A 690 -10.85 6.41 20.34
N GLY A 691 -10.43 5.37 19.63
CA GLY A 691 -9.99 4.12 20.16
C GLY A 691 -9.00 4.20 21.33
N VAL A 692 -9.35 3.56 22.41
CA VAL A 692 -8.50 3.32 23.57
C VAL A 692 -8.56 1.84 23.90
N SER A 693 -7.40 1.19 23.97
CA SER A 693 -7.31 -0.17 24.48
C SER A 693 -6.93 -0.16 25.94
N MET A 694 -7.55 -1.01 26.72
CA MET A 694 -7.29 -1.17 28.15
C MET A 694 -7.08 -2.64 28.50
N LYS A 695 -5.99 -2.92 29.23
CA LYS A 695 -5.66 -4.27 29.72
C LYS A 695 -6.29 -4.57 31.07
N ASP A 696 -6.08 -3.68 31.98
CA ASP A 696 -6.54 -3.76 33.38
C ASP A 696 -6.58 -2.36 33.99
N PHE A 697 -7.19 -2.28 35.16
CA PHE A 697 -7.01 -1.14 36.03
C PHE A 697 -6.62 -1.61 37.44
N MET A 698 -6.01 -0.72 38.21
CA MET A 698 -5.50 -0.98 39.52
C MET A 698 -6.08 0.01 40.54
N LEU A 699 -6.37 -0.49 41.71
CA LEU A 699 -6.76 0.30 42.87
C LEU A 699 -5.68 0.12 43.94
N VAL A 700 -4.88 1.15 44.15
CA VAL A 700 -3.73 1.16 45.05
C VAL A 700 -4.18 1.85 46.35
N PRO A 701 -4.18 1.19 47.50
CA PRO A 701 -4.53 1.84 48.77
C PRO A 701 -3.54 2.97 49.07
N THR A 702 -4.08 4.14 49.47
CA THR A 702 -3.26 5.35 49.77
C THR A 702 -3.30 5.74 51.23
N GLU A 703 -4.25 5.24 51.99
CA GLU A 703 -4.37 5.43 53.47
C GLU A 703 -5.02 4.20 54.10
#